data_9cbc0de691feb76ea099fce7a11ee3f1
#
_entry.id   9cbc0de691feb76ea099fce7a11ee3f1
#
_cell.length_a   1.000
_cell.length_b   1.000
_cell.length_c   1.000
_cell.angle_alpha   90.00
_cell.angle_beta   90.00
_cell.angle_gamma   90.00
#
_symmetry.space_group_name_H-M   'P 1'
#
loop_
_entity.id
_entity.type
_entity.pdbx_description
1 polymer ?
#
loop_
_entity_poly.entity_id
_entity_poly.type
_entity_poly.pdbx_seq_one_letter_code
_entity_poly.pdbx_strand_id
1 'polypeptide(L)'
;MKWVLKTAEPAQVKSLAQELRSHSGIGGKTFDQATTLARLLIMRGIADPEAASRFLSPSLSHLHAPEKMLGLRAAVDRIDAAIERKEPMLIYGDYDVDGTMAVIILKTAIELCGGLADFHVPHRIREGYDLRDDVIERAAAAGVRLIISVDMGIRAFAPAETARRMGVDLIVTDHHLPGPDGVPKALAVVNPNQAGCEYPYKQLCGAGVAFKLAQGLMQRRLDPKDQNKLLLSFMKVAAIATIADAVPLTGENRVIAKLGLDALRHAVNPGLKALLEVAQISPNRAPTSTEVAFRIAPRINAAGRMDVARDVIELFSAKDMARARELAAKLDQLNTSRQEEERRVLRSLEDRISGDPTLCDAYCIVLDGEGWHRGVIGITATRVVERYNRPTFVISRDGEEAFGSGRSIRAFHLLEAVESCRDLFSRYGGHAHACGFAMPAANIEALRARLDAFARARLRLADFEPVLDVDAELHFGEITPELFQALRLLEPYGVGNPEPVFSAHGAKLTAPPRILKDKHLKLKLTAGAIPARVEAGDSPASAASAAGFGVSSTEDATQEMSAAAILASPRCHPDSASIPRRDVRTAAENRNEAAKNSAPDWRRSIVFDALAWNMAERVQHSPLLAGDAIDIAFTIGHNDHPEYGGLEISLRDLKREAKTSEETKTEAKVETRSERKASSVHAGPHPA
;
A
#
# COMPACT_ATOMS: atom_id res chain seq x y z
N MET A 1 2.99 20.34 -3.38
CA MET A 1 2.03 19.25 -3.66
C MET A 1 0.66 19.85 -3.91
N LYS A 2 -0.02 19.44 -4.97
CA LYS A 2 -1.37 19.90 -5.32
C LYS A 2 -2.41 19.06 -4.59
N TRP A 3 -3.32 19.70 -3.86
CA TRP A 3 -4.45 19.01 -3.25
C TRP A 3 -5.66 19.03 -4.18
N VAL A 4 -6.32 17.89 -4.31
CA VAL A 4 -7.52 17.73 -5.13
C VAL A 4 -8.62 17.16 -4.24
N LEU A 5 -9.62 17.99 -3.93
CA LEU A 5 -10.78 17.57 -3.17
C LEU A 5 -11.69 16.70 -4.07
N LYS A 6 -11.91 15.47 -3.65
CA LYS A 6 -12.86 14.57 -4.30
C LYS A 6 -14.30 14.96 -3.98
N THR A 7 -15.17 14.80 -4.93
CA THR A 7 -16.60 15.09 -4.80
C THR A 7 -17.41 13.80 -4.91
N ALA A 8 -18.49 13.72 -4.15
CA ALA A 8 -19.51 12.68 -4.28
C ALA A 8 -20.87 13.35 -4.47
N GLU A 9 -21.75 12.73 -5.23
CA GLU A 9 -23.08 13.25 -5.54
C GLU A 9 -23.91 13.42 -4.24
N PRO A 10 -24.36 14.63 -3.87
CA PRO A 10 -25.01 14.88 -2.58
C PRO A 10 -26.28 14.06 -2.35
N ALA A 11 -27.07 13.80 -3.40
CA ALA A 11 -28.28 13.00 -3.30
C ALA A 11 -27.97 11.54 -2.95
N GLN A 12 -26.95 10.95 -3.58
CA GLN A 12 -26.50 9.58 -3.28
C GLN A 12 -25.93 9.49 -1.86
N VAL A 13 -25.14 10.48 -1.43
CA VAL A 13 -24.59 10.54 -0.05
C VAL A 13 -25.73 10.55 0.96
N LYS A 14 -26.76 11.39 0.75
CA LYS A 14 -27.90 11.49 1.65
C LYS A 14 -28.68 10.18 1.73
N SER A 15 -28.96 9.55 0.59
CA SER A 15 -29.66 8.27 0.50
C SER A 15 -28.91 7.16 1.23
N LEU A 16 -27.64 6.94 0.90
CA LEU A 16 -26.82 5.91 1.54
C LEU A 16 -26.62 6.16 3.05
N ALA A 17 -26.45 7.42 3.46
CA ALA A 17 -26.34 7.77 4.88
C ALA A 17 -27.61 7.42 5.67
N GLN A 18 -28.79 7.60 5.07
CA GLN A 18 -30.07 7.23 5.69
C GLN A 18 -30.16 5.70 5.91
N GLU A 19 -29.77 4.91 4.91
CA GLU A 19 -29.73 3.45 5.01
C GLU A 19 -28.71 2.97 6.08
N LEU A 20 -27.52 3.57 6.13
CA LEU A 20 -26.50 3.22 7.13
C LEU A 20 -26.99 3.52 8.57
N ARG A 21 -27.74 4.60 8.78
CA ARG A 21 -28.33 4.91 10.10
C ARG A 21 -29.37 3.86 10.53
N SER A 22 -30.21 3.43 9.58
CA SER A 22 -31.29 2.48 9.87
C SER A 22 -30.79 1.05 10.16
N HIS A 23 -29.74 0.59 9.45
CA HIS A 23 -29.25 -0.78 9.52
C HIS A 23 -28.11 -1.01 10.53
N SER A 24 -27.27 -0.03 10.77
CA SER A 24 -26.04 -0.21 11.56
C SER A 24 -25.96 0.64 12.83
N GLY A 25 -26.97 1.46 13.11
CA GLY A 25 -26.98 2.34 14.29
C GLY A 25 -25.85 3.40 14.25
N ILE A 26 -25.23 3.63 13.09
CA ILE A 26 -24.18 4.61 12.89
C ILE A 26 -24.81 5.99 12.82
N GLY A 27 -24.68 6.77 13.88
CA GLY A 27 -25.16 8.16 13.94
C GLY A 27 -24.83 8.82 15.27
N GLY A 28 -24.37 10.05 15.23
CA GLY A 28 -24.08 10.87 16.40
C GLY A 28 -25.06 12.02 16.57
N LYS A 29 -25.19 12.52 17.78
CA LYS A 29 -26.10 13.65 18.08
C LYS A 29 -25.57 15.01 17.54
N THR A 30 -24.25 15.14 17.33
CA THR A 30 -23.60 16.43 17.01
C THR A 30 -22.86 16.45 15.67
N PHE A 31 -22.46 15.29 15.14
CA PHE A 31 -21.81 15.14 13.83
C PHE A 31 -22.33 13.88 13.15
N ASP A 32 -22.58 13.98 11.84
CA ASP A 32 -23.17 12.88 11.09
C ASP A 32 -22.11 11.96 10.49
N GLN A 33 -21.64 11.02 11.31
CA GLN A 33 -20.66 10.00 10.89
C GLN A 33 -21.19 9.18 9.72
N ALA A 34 -22.49 8.93 9.65
CA ALA A 34 -23.09 8.17 8.56
C ALA A 34 -22.95 8.91 7.22
N THR A 35 -23.07 10.25 7.21
CA THR A 35 -22.87 11.05 6.01
C THR A 35 -21.41 11.02 5.55
N THR A 36 -20.45 11.16 6.47
CA THR A 36 -19.02 11.04 6.14
C THR A 36 -18.71 9.64 5.60
N LEU A 37 -19.19 8.59 6.26
CA LEU A 37 -18.97 7.21 5.84
C LEU A 37 -19.60 6.92 4.47
N ALA A 38 -20.84 7.38 4.24
CA ALA A 38 -21.51 7.26 2.94
C ALA A 38 -20.73 7.94 1.81
N ARG A 39 -20.25 9.18 2.06
CA ARG A 39 -19.39 9.90 1.10
C ARG A 39 -18.15 9.09 0.75
N LEU A 40 -17.44 8.58 1.76
CA LEU A 40 -16.22 7.78 1.57
C LEU A 40 -16.50 6.46 0.81
N LEU A 41 -17.64 5.81 1.03
CA LEU A 41 -18.04 4.60 0.31
C LEU A 41 -18.37 4.90 -1.16
N ILE A 42 -19.12 5.98 -1.43
CA ILE A 42 -19.47 6.38 -2.80
C ILE A 42 -18.23 6.73 -3.61
N MET A 43 -17.25 7.44 -3.01
CA MET A 43 -15.99 7.73 -3.67
C MET A 43 -15.13 6.48 -3.96
N ARG A 44 -15.47 5.35 -3.34
CA ARG A 44 -14.91 4.01 -3.62
C ARG A 44 -15.75 3.20 -4.60
N GLY A 45 -16.75 3.83 -5.22
CA GLY A 45 -17.68 3.16 -6.14
C GLY A 45 -18.76 2.30 -5.45
N ILE A 46 -18.93 2.46 -4.14
CA ILE A 46 -19.90 1.67 -3.34
C ILE A 46 -21.10 2.56 -3.00
N ALA A 47 -22.08 2.60 -3.90
CA ALA A 47 -23.30 3.39 -3.73
C ALA A 47 -24.52 2.53 -3.32
N ASP A 48 -24.48 1.22 -3.60
CA ASP A 48 -25.54 0.28 -3.24
C ASP A 48 -25.51 -0.06 -1.74
N PRO A 49 -26.63 0.02 -1.00
CA PRO A 49 -26.68 -0.26 0.44
C PRO A 49 -26.24 -1.68 0.84
N GLU A 50 -26.58 -2.69 0.03
CA GLU A 50 -26.19 -4.07 0.31
C GLU A 50 -24.69 -4.27 0.09
N ALA A 51 -24.13 -3.69 -0.98
CA ALA A 51 -22.69 -3.68 -1.20
C ALA A 51 -21.95 -2.93 -0.09
N ALA A 52 -22.49 -1.80 0.41
CA ALA A 52 -21.96 -1.07 1.54
C ALA A 52 -21.96 -1.93 2.83
N SER A 53 -23.07 -2.63 3.11
CA SER A 53 -23.15 -3.54 4.25
C SER A 53 -22.14 -4.67 4.16
N ARG A 54 -22.00 -5.32 3.00
CA ARG A 54 -20.96 -6.35 2.76
C ARG A 54 -19.55 -5.80 2.93
N PHE A 55 -19.30 -4.58 2.46
CA PHE A 55 -18.00 -3.94 2.59
C PHE A 55 -17.64 -3.62 4.06
N LEU A 56 -18.58 -3.10 4.82
CA LEU A 56 -18.38 -2.73 6.23
C LEU A 56 -18.30 -3.94 7.17
N SER A 57 -19.03 -5.02 6.84
CA SER A 57 -19.13 -6.24 7.66
C SER A 57 -18.83 -7.50 6.83
N PRO A 58 -17.59 -7.70 6.38
CA PRO A 58 -17.21 -8.89 5.60
C PRO A 58 -17.41 -10.18 6.40
N SER A 59 -17.91 -11.23 5.73
CA SER A 59 -18.14 -12.55 6.34
C SER A 59 -17.78 -13.67 5.34
N LEU A 60 -17.63 -14.92 5.85
CA LEU A 60 -17.33 -16.08 5.01
C LEU A 60 -18.41 -16.34 3.94
N SER A 61 -19.66 -15.95 4.18
CA SER A 61 -20.75 -16.10 3.21
C SER A 61 -20.61 -15.18 2.00
N HIS A 62 -19.70 -14.19 2.04
CA HIS A 62 -19.41 -13.30 0.91
C HIS A 62 -18.34 -13.86 -0.03
N LEU A 63 -17.75 -15.02 0.28
CA LEU A 63 -16.87 -15.72 -0.64
C LEU A 63 -17.70 -16.35 -1.77
N HIS A 64 -17.22 -16.23 -2.99
CA HIS A 64 -17.79 -16.94 -4.11
C HIS A 64 -17.49 -18.43 -4.06
N ALA A 65 -18.40 -19.24 -4.60
CA ALA A 65 -18.19 -20.67 -4.72
C ALA A 65 -16.99 -20.98 -5.63
N PRO A 66 -16.01 -21.80 -5.18
CA PRO A 66 -14.77 -22.02 -5.92
C PRO A 66 -14.98 -22.66 -7.29
N GLU A 67 -15.99 -23.52 -7.45
CA GLU A 67 -16.33 -24.21 -8.70
C GLU A 67 -16.75 -23.29 -9.84
N LYS A 68 -17.05 -22.00 -9.56
CA LYS A 68 -17.30 -21.01 -10.61
C LYS A 68 -16.04 -20.62 -11.38
N MET A 69 -14.85 -20.92 -10.82
CA MET A 69 -13.60 -20.62 -11.48
C MET A 69 -13.30 -21.70 -12.53
N LEU A 70 -13.13 -21.27 -13.78
CA LEU A 70 -12.87 -22.18 -14.89
C LEU A 70 -11.62 -23.03 -14.60
N GLY A 71 -11.70 -24.34 -14.87
CA GLY A 71 -10.64 -25.31 -14.65
C GLY A 71 -10.53 -25.82 -13.21
N LEU A 72 -11.15 -25.17 -12.21
CA LEU A 72 -10.99 -25.54 -10.80
C LEU A 72 -11.53 -26.94 -10.52
N ARG A 73 -12.68 -27.31 -11.08
CA ARG A 73 -13.26 -28.65 -10.90
C ARG A 73 -12.32 -29.72 -11.42
N ALA A 74 -11.77 -29.58 -12.64
CA ALA A 74 -10.84 -30.52 -13.22
C ALA A 74 -9.54 -30.63 -12.38
N ALA A 75 -9.05 -29.51 -11.86
CA ALA A 75 -7.90 -29.48 -10.96
C ALA A 75 -8.18 -30.25 -9.66
N VAL A 76 -9.33 -30.01 -9.01
CA VAL A 76 -9.74 -30.75 -7.79
C VAL A 76 -9.88 -32.23 -8.07
N ASP A 77 -10.56 -32.63 -9.17
CA ASP A 77 -10.72 -34.03 -9.57
C ASP A 77 -9.37 -34.73 -9.73
N ARG A 78 -8.38 -34.07 -10.37
CA ARG A 78 -7.05 -34.66 -10.58
C ARG A 78 -6.24 -34.74 -9.28
N ILE A 79 -6.29 -33.73 -8.42
CA ILE A 79 -5.62 -33.76 -7.09
C ILE A 79 -6.25 -34.85 -6.23
N ASP A 80 -7.56 -34.96 -6.23
CA ASP A 80 -8.32 -35.98 -5.51
C ASP A 80 -7.90 -37.41 -5.92
N ALA A 81 -7.82 -37.66 -7.22
CA ALA A 81 -7.31 -38.91 -7.76
C ALA A 81 -5.84 -39.21 -7.40
N ALA A 82 -4.98 -38.16 -7.33
CA ALA A 82 -3.61 -38.31 -6.88
C ALA A 82 -3.52 -38.70 -5.41
N ILE A 83 -4.36 -38.12 -4.57
CA ILE A 83 -4.46 -38.45 -3.14
C ILE A 83 -4.89 -39.92 -2.96
N GLU A 84 -5.92 -40.35 -3.68
CA GLU A 84 -6.41 -41.77 -3.62
C GLU A 84 -5.35 -42.77 -4.02
N ARG A 85 -4.59 -42.45 -5.08
CA ARG A 85 -3.52 -43.31 -5.60
C ARG A 85 -2.20 -43.14 -4.83
N LYS A 86 -2.13 -42.22 -3.85
CA LYS A 86 -0.88 -41.84 -3.15
C LYS A 86 0.24 -41.44 -4.12
N GLU A 87 -0.13 -40.76 -5.20
CA GLU A 87 0.83 -40.21 -6.16
C GLU A 87 1.60 -39.04 -5.53
N PRO A 88 2.94 -38.98 -5.66
CA PRO A 88 3.70 -37.83 -5.25
C PRO A 88 3.39 -36.64 -6.16
N MET A 89 3.09 -35.49 -5.56
CA MET A 89 2.79 -34.25 -6.25
C MET A 89 3.90 -33.24 -6.02
N LEU A 90 4.19 -32.39 -7.02
CA LEU A 90 5.11 -31.27 -6.90
C LEU A 90 4.33 -29.95 -7.04
N ILE A 91 4.43 -29.08 -6.03
CA ILE A 91 3.92 -27.71 -6.11
C ILE A 91 5.08 -26.82 -6.54
N TYR A 92 4.93 -26.13 -7.67
CA TYR A 92 5.94 -25.22 -8.22
C TYR A 92 5.45 -23.78 -8.03
N GLY A 93 6.06 -23.01 -7.09
CA GLY A 93 5.63 -21.66 -6.75
C GLY A 93 6.65 -20.59 -7.07
N ASP A 94 6.21 -19.32 -7.10
CA ASP A 94 7.12 -18.18 -7.19
C ASP A 94 7.85 -17.92 -5.86
N TYR A 95 8.90 -17.12 -5.92
CA TYR A 95 9.84 -16.84 -4.81
C TYR A 95 9.43 -15.66 -3.93
N ASP A 96 8.38 -14.94 -4.24
CA ASP A 96 7.91 -13.80 -3.45
C ASP A 96 6.90 -14.22 -2.36
N VAL A 97 6.27 -13.21 -1.71
CA VAL A 97 5.27 -13.51 -0.66
C VAL A 97 4.08 -14.25 -1.23
N ASP A 98 3.57 -13.82 -2.39
CA ASP A 98 2.35 -14.40 -2.96
C ASP A 98 2.59 -15.86 -3.37
N GLY A 99 3.65 -16.14 -4.12
CA GLY A 99 4.00 -17.49 -4.52
C GLY A 99 4.32 -18.41 -3.34
N THR A 100 5.12 -17.95 -2.35
CA THR A 100 5.45 -18.78 -1.18
C THR A 100 4.24 -19.06 -0.30
N MET A 101 3.35 -18.09 -0.10
CA MET A 101 2.11 -18.29 0.65
C MET A 101 1.14 -19.21 -0.11
N ALA A 102 1.09 -19.11 -1.45
CA ALA A 102 0.32 -20.03 -2.30
C ALA A 102 0.79 -21.48 -2.14
N VAL A 103 2.11 -21.72 -2.16
CA VAL A 103 2.70 -23.04 -1.88
C VAL A 103 2.28 -23.57 -0.51
N ILE A 104 2.40 -22.73 0.54
CA ILE A 104 2.05 -23.11 1.92
C ILE A 104 0.57 -23.48 2.03
N ILE A 105 -0.32 -22.69 1.44
CA ILE A 105 -1.77 -22.95 1.43
C ILE A 105 -2.07 -24.28 0.76
N LEU A 106 -1.61 -24.48 -0.46
CA LEU A 106 -1.95 -25.67 -1.25
C LEU A 106 -1.30 -26.93 -0.68
N LYS A 107 -0.02 -26.87 -0.29
CA LYS A 107 0.69 -27.98 0.35
C LYS A 107 -0.03 -28.43 1.62
N THR A 108 -0.36 -27.48 2.50
CA THR A 108 -1.07 -27.79 3.76
C THR A 108 -2.45 -28.38 3.47
N ALA A 109 -3.20 -27.88 2.48
CA ALA A 109 -4.51 -28.41 2.13
C ALA A 109 -4.42 -29.85 1.60
N ILE A 110 -3.46 -30.15 0.73
CA ILE A 110 -3.22 -31.50 0.19
C ILE A 110 -2.86 -32.46 1.33
N GLU A 111 -1.93 -32.07 2.21
CA GLU A 111 -1.51 -32.89 3.36
C GLU A 111 -2.65 -33.16 4.34
N LEU A 112 -3.50 -32.16 4.65
CA LEU A 112 -4.69 -32.33 5.48
C LEU A 112 -5.72 -33.30 4.86
N CYS A 113 -5.76 -33.35 3.53
CA CYS A 113 -6.59 -34.29 2.79
C CYS A 113 -5.94 -35.69 2.61
N GLY A 114 -4.76 -35.93 3.20
CA GLY A 114 -4.05 -37.21 3.16
C GLY A 114 -3.15 -37.42 1.93
N GLY A 115 -2.86 -36.38 1.17
CA GLY A 115 -1.98 -36.42 0.00
C GLY A 115 -0.50 -36.21 0.36
N LEU A 116 0.37 -36.45 -0.63
CA LEU A 116 1.82 -36.27 -0.55
C LEU A 116 2.24 -35.16 -1.50
N ALA A 117 2.69 -34.01 -0.98
CA ALA A 117 3.12 -32.88 -1.77
C ALA A 117 4.51 -32.38 -1.34
N ASP A 118 5.42 -32.35 -2.29
CA ASP A 118 6.68 -31.62 -2.17
C ASP A 118 6.58 -30.29 -2.93
N PHE A 119 7.60 -29.46 -2.84
CA PHE A 119 7.58 -28.14 -3.46
C PHE A 119 8.91 -27.77 -4.11
N HIS A 120 8.83 -26.92 -5.13
CA HIS A 120 9.97 -26.23 -5.75
C HIS A 120 9.67 -24.73 -5.80
N VAL A 121 10.66 -23.93 -5.40
CA VAL A 121 10.65 -22.47 -5.55
C VAL A 121 11.96 -22.08 -6.22
N PRO A 122 11.92 -21.39 -7.37
CA PRO A 122 13.12 -21.08 -8.14
C PRO A 122 13.98 -20.03 -7.44
N HIS A 123 15.28 -20.11 -7.66
CA HIS A 123 16.19 -19.06 -7.23
C HIS A 123 16.12 -17.87 -8.19
N ARG A 124 15.63 -16.71 -7.74
CA ARG A 124 15.36 -15.51 -8.53
C ARG A 124 16.47 -15.12 -9.50
N ILE A 125 17.74 -15.18 -9.06
CA ILE A 125 18.90 -14.73 -9.86
C ILE A 125 19.41 -15.81 -10.81
N ARG A 126 19.43 -17.09 -10.36
CA ARG A 126 20.01 -18.20 -11.11
C ARG A 126 19.03 -18.85 -12.06
N GLU A 127 17.78 -19.01 -11.63
CA GLU A 127 16.73 -19.72 -12.36
C GLU A 127 15.76 -18.76 -13.06
N GLY A 128 15.58 -17.55 -12.50
CA GLY A 128 14.66 -16.55 -13.04
C GLY A 128 13.23 -16.76 -12.57
N TYR A 129 12.30 -16.22 -13.32
CA TYR A 129 10.85 -16.32 -13.12
C TYR A 129 10.27 -17.34 -14.10
N ASP A 130 9.15 -17.98 -13.75
CA ASP A 130 8.36 -18.93 -14.52
C ASP A 130 8.83 -20.39 -14.43
N LEU A 131 7.99 -21.32 -14.92
CA LEU A 131 8.28 -22.75 -14.95
C LEU A 131 9.46 -23.07 -15.88
N ARG A 132 10.22 -24.12 -15.53
CA ARG A 132 11.39 -24.55 -16.27
C ARG A 132 11.28 -26.01 -16.70
N ASP A 133 11.65 -26.27 -17.94
CA ASP A 133 11.65 -27.62 -18.53
C ASP A 133 12.52 -28.60 -17.74
N ASP A 134 13.74 -28.19 -17.33
CA ASP A 134 14.66 -29.01 -16.59
C ASP A 134 14.16 -29.44 -15.20
N VAL A 135 13.35 -28.62 -14.54
CA VAL A 135 12.69 -28.95 -13.26
C VAL A 135 11.60 -29.98 -13.48
N ILE A 136 10.80 -29.82 -14.55
CA ILE A 136 9.75 -30.79 -14.92
C ILE A 136 10.37 -32.14 -15.26
N GLU A 137 11.45 -32.17 -16.05
CA GLU A 137 12.18 -33.40 -16.43
C GLU A 137 12.75 -34.12 -15.20
N ARG A 138 13.36 -33.37 -14.25
CA ARG A 138 13.84 -33.95 -12.98
C ARG A 138 12.71 -34.51 -12.13
N ALA A 139 11.59 -33.80 -12.03
CA ALA A 139 10.43 -34.25 -11.29
C ALA A 139 9.83 -35.52 -11.89
N ALA A 140 9.70 -35.57 -13.20
CA ALA A 140 9.24 -36.77 -13.92
C ALA A 140 10.16 -37.98 -13.69
N ALA A 141 11.49 -37.79 -13.74
CA ALA A 141 12.50 -38.83 -13.46
C ALA A 141 12.44 -39.32 -12.00
N ALA A 142 12.04 -38.43 -11.04
CA ALA A 142 11.82 -38.79 -9.66
C ALA A 142 10.46 -39.47 -9.39
N GLY A 143 9.65 -39.70 -10.43
CA GLY A 143 8.37 -40.41 -10.33
C GLY A 143 7.16 -39.52 -10.08
N VAL A 144 7.32 -38.19 -10.07
CA VAL A 144 6.20 -37.24 -9.99
C VAL A 144 5.33 -37.38 -11.25
N ARG A 145 4.01 -37.41 -11.05
CA ARG A 145 3.02 -37.50 -12.13
C ARG A 145 2.06 -36.34 -12.18
N LEU A 146 2.09 -35.48 -11.17
CA LEU A 146 1.28 -34.25 -11.09
C LEU A 146 2.14 -33.10 -10.60
N ILE A 147 2.24 -32.05 -11.44
CA ILE A 147 2.83 -30.75 -11.07
C ILE A 147 1.72 -29.72 -11.01
N ILE A 148 1.73 -28.89 -9.96
CA ILE A 148 0.77 -27.80 -9.76
C ILE A 148 1.56 -26.52 -9.64
N SER A 149 1.47 -25.62 -10.62
CA SER A 149 2.08 -24.32 -10.48
C SER A 149 1.15 -23.40 -9.69
N VAL A 150 1.76 -22.53 -8.88
CA VAL A 150 1.04 -21.53 -8.10
C VAL A 150 1.68 -20.16 -8.29
N ASP A 151 0.85 -19.12 -8.56
CA ASP A 151 1.27 -17.75 -8.79
C ASP A 151 2.20 -17.57 -10.00
N MET A 152 2.13 -18.49 -10.93
CA MET A 152 2.90 -18.47 -12.17
C MET A 152 2.38 -19.49 -13.18
N GLY A 153 2.85 -19.38 -14.42
CA GLY A 153 2.66 -20.40 -15.43
C GLY A 153 1.60 -20.10 -16.47
N ILE A 154 0.89 -18.95 -16.38
CA ILE A 154 -0.14 -18.57 -17.38
C ILE A 154 0.45 -18.42 -18.80
N ARG A 155 1.76 -18.22 -18.91
CA ARG A 155 2.49 -18.13 -20.19
C ARG A 155 3.49 -19.26 -20.42
N ALA A 156 3.45 -20.30 -19.61
CA ALA A 156 4.40 -21.42 -19.65
C ALA A 156 4.06 -22.45 -20.75
N PHE A 157 4.02 -22.02 -22.03
CA PHE A 157 3.65 -22.89 -23.18
C PHE A 157 4.65 -24.03 -23.39
N ALA A 158 5.95 -23.73 -23.43
CA ALA A 158 6.99 -24.74 -23.61
C ALA A 158 7.07 -25.73 -22.44
N PRO A 159 7.05 -25.28 -21.16
CA PRO A 159 6.98 -26.17 -20.01
C PRO A 159 5.73 -27.09 -20.00
N ALA A 160 4.57 -26.57 -20.42
CA ALA A 160 3.36 -27.40 -20.54
C ALA A 160 3.53 -28.53 -21.60
N GLU A 161 4.17 -28.22 -22.71
CA GLU A 161 4.48 -29.24 -23.74
C GLU A 161 5.53 -30.27 -23.24
N THR A 162 6.53 -29.83 -22.47
CA THR A 162 7.50 -30.71 -21.82
C THR A 162 6.82 -31.62 -20.80
N ALA A 163 5.92 -31.10 -19.94
CA ALA A 163 5.15 -31.91 -19.01
C ALA A 163 4.35 -33.00 -19.76
N ARG A 164 3.64 -32.63 -20.84
CA ARG A 164 2.88 -33.55 -21.67
C ARG A 164 3.79 -34.66 -22.27
N ARG A 165 4.95 -34.28 -22.82
CA ARG A 165 5.93 -35.23 -23.40
C ARG A 165 6.46 -36.21 -22.36
N MET A 166 6.66 -35.74 -21.09
CA MET A 166 7.15 -36.57 -20.00
C MET A 166 6.05 -37.38 -19.29
N GLY A 167 4.80 -37.29 -19.74
CA GLY A 167 3.67 -37.97 -19.10
C GLY A 167 3.36 -37.49 -17.70
N VAL A 168 3.59 -36.19 -17.44
CA VAL A 168 3.27 -35.49 -16.21
C VAL A 168 2.07 -34.59 -16.45
N ASP A 169 1.03 -34.71 -15.62
CA ASP A 169 -0.10 -33.81 -15.64
C ASP A 169 0.32 -32.47 -15.04
N LEU A 170 -0.02 -31.38 -15.72
CA LEU A 170 0.21 -30.03 -15.25
C LEU A 170 -1.12 -29.32 -14.92
N ILE A 171 -1.22 -28.77 -13.72
CA ILE A 171 -2.26 -27.83 -13.33
C ILE A 171 -1.58 -26.47 -13.17
N VAL A 172 -2.08 -25.46 -13.88
CA VAL A 172 -1.62 -24.07 -13.74
C VAL A 172 -2.61 -23.31 -12.86
N THR A 173 -2.14 -22.75 -11.72
CA THR A 173 -2.92 -21.77 -10.95
C THR A 173 -2.20 -20.44 -10.92
N ASP A 174 -2.85 -19.41 -11.43
CA ASP A 174 -2.23 -18.11 -11.64
C ASP A 174 -3.29 -17.00 -11.58
N HIS A 175 -2.87 -15.77 -11.39
CA HIS A 175 -3.74 -14.59 -11.41
C HIS A 175 -3.29 -13.55 -12.45
N HIS A 176 -2.10 -13.70 -13.00
CA HIS A 176 -1.57 -12.80 -14.02
C HIS A 176 -2.40 -12.85 -15.30
N LEU A 177 -2.36 -11.75 -16.06
CA LEU A 177 -3.10 -11.65 -17.33
C LEU A 177 -2.51 -12.59 -18.39
N PRO A 178 -3.35 -13.42 -19.05
CA PRO A 178 -2.92 -14.18 -20.20
C PRO A 178 -2.36 -13.29 -21.31
N GLY A 179 -1.42 -13.82 -22.10
CA GLY A 179 -0.95 -13.15 -23.30
C GLY A 179 -1.94 -13.30 -24.47
N PRO A 180 -1.63 -12.68 -25.62
CA PRO A 180 -2.45 -12.79 -26.83
C PRO A 180 -2.55 -14.22 -27.36
N ASP A 181 -1.58 -15.07 -27.03
CA ASP A 181 -1.55 -16.49 -27.43
C ASP A 181 -2.47 -17.39 -26.58
N GLY A 182 -3.21 -16.80 -25.63
CA GLY A 182 -4.13 -17.50 -24.75
C GLY A 182 -3.42 -18.16 -23.56
N VAL A 183 -3.82 -19.39 -23.19
CA VAL A 183 -3.31 -20.12 -22.03
C VAL A 183 -2.59 -21.41 -22.46
N PRO A 184 -1.62 -21.93 -21.67
CA PRO A 184 -0.89 -23.16 -21.99
C PRO A 184 -1.81 -24.40 -22.03
N LYS A 185 -1.45 -25.40 -22.82
CA LYS A 185 -2.15 -26.70 -22.92
C LYS A 185 -1.81 -27.55 -21.70
N ALA A 186 -2.34 -27.20 -20.53
CA ALA A 186 -2.26 -27.97 -19.30
C ALA A 186 -3.53 -28.82 -19.10
N LEU A 187 -3.50 -29.76 -18.14
CA LEU A 187 -4.69 -30.55 -17.77
C LEU A 187 -5.80 -29.61 -17.27
N ALA A 188 -5.43 -28.62 -16.46
CA ALA A 188 -6.33 -27.55 -16.03
C ALA A 188 -5.55 -26.23 -15.91
N VAL A 189 -6.20 -25.13 -16.27
CA VAL A 189 -5.75 -23.76 -15.99
C VAL A 189 -6.78 -23.12 -15.10
N VAL A 190 -6.38 -22.71 -13.91
CA VAL A 190 -7.21 -22.07 -12.90
C VAL A 190 -6.73 -20.62 -12.75
N ASN A 191 -7.38 -19.72 -13.47
CA ASN A 191 -7.05 -18.30 -13.46
C ASN A 191 -8.34 -17.49 -13.66
N PRO A 192 -8.69 -16.57 -12.76
CA PRO A 192 -9.91 -15.78 -12.90
C PRO A 192 -9.92 -14.90 -14.15
N ASN A 193 -8.74 -14.55 -14.68
CA ASN A 193 -8.56 -13.64 -15.82
C ASN A 193 -8.51 -14.35 -17.18
N GLN A 194 -8.55 -15.70 -17.24
CA GLN A 194 -8.55 -16.41 -18.51
C GLN A 194 -9.87 -16.23 -19.26
N ALA A 195 -9.82 -16.27 -20.58
CA ALA A 195 -10.98 -16.15 -21.45
C ALA A 195 -12.04 -17.22 -21.11
N GLY A 196 -13.31 -16.84 -21.08
CA GLY A 196 -14.41 -17.73 -20.73
C GLY A 196 -14.58 -18.07 -19.25
N CYS A 197 -13.75 -17.54 -18.37
CA CYS A 197 -13.93 -17.72 -16.93
C CYS A 197 -15.03 -16.79 -16.41
N GLU A 198 -16.10 -17.36 -15.83
CA GLU A 198 -17.23 -16.61 -15.25
C GLU A 198 -17.09 -16.35 -13.74
N TYR A 199 -15.88 -16.54 -13.19
CA TYR A 199 -15.65 -16.26 -11.77
C TYR A 199 -15.92 -14.77 -11.49
N PRO A 200 -16.76 -14.42 -10.51
CA PRO A 200 -17.26 -13.04 -10.37
C PRO A 200 -16.19 -12.03 -9.94
N TYR A 201 -15.10 -12.49 -9.29
CA TYR A 201 -14.05 -11.61 -8.80
C TYR A 201 -12.71 -11.91 -9.48
N LYS A 202 -12.18 -10.92 -10.24
CA LYS A 202 -11.01 -11.09 -11.11
C LYS A 202 -9.68 -10.74 -10.43
N GLN A 203 -9.72 -10.09 -9.28
CA GLN A 203 -8.56 -9.44 -8.67
C GLN A 203 -7.98 -10.23 -7.48
N LEU A 204 -8.14 -11.56 -7.47
CA LEU A 204 -7.43 -12.39 -6.50
C LEU A 204 -5.93 -12.35 -6.80
N CYS A 205 -5.08 -12.40 -5.76
CA CYS A 205 -3.66 -12.72 -5.90
C CYS A 205 -3.44 -14.23 -6.10
N GLY A 206 -2.23 -14.67 -6.42
CA GLY A 206 -1.91 -16.08 -6.66
C GLY A 206 -2.24 -16.98 -5.46
N ALA A 207 -1.91 -16.53 -4.24
CA ALA A 207 -2.31 -17.23 -3.01
C ALA A 207 -3.84 -17.23 -2.81
N GLY A 208 -4.55 -16.22 -3.29
CA GLY A 208 -6.01 -16.19 -3.33
C GLY A 208 -6.58 -17.26 -4.27
N VAL A 209 -5.99 -17.47 -5.44
CA VAL A 209 -6.36 -18.56 -6.36
C VAL A 209 -6.05 -19.91 -5.73
N ALA A 210 -4.85 -20.09 -5.15
CA ALA A 210 -4.48 -21.31 -4.42
C ALA A 210 -5.43 -21.58 -3.24
N PHE A 211 -5.88 -20.54 -2.53
CA PHE A 211 -6.88 -20.63 -1.47
C PHE A 211 -8.22 -21.14 -2.01
N LYS A 212 -8.66 -20.70 -3.19
CA LYS A 212 -9.90 -21.20 -3.81
C LYS A 212 -9.76 -22.68 -4.22
N LEU A 213 -8.60 -23.09 -4.75
CA LEU A 213 -8.35 -24.49 -5.05
C LEU A 213 -8.34 -25.36 -3.78
N ALA A 214 -7.68 -24.88 -2.72
CA ALA A 214 -7.69 -25.53 -1.41
C ALA A 214 -9.11 -25.62 -0.83
N GLN A 215 -9.93 -24.55 -0.97
CA GLN A 215 -11.33 -24.55 -0.56
C GLN A 215 -12.12 -25.65 -1.29
N GLY A 216 -12.00 -25.76 -2.62
CA GLY A 216 -12.67 -26.79 -3.40
C GLY A 216 -12.25 -28.22 -3.01
N LEU A 217 -10.95 -28.43 -2.77
CA LEU A 217 -10.42 -29.73 -2.32
C LEU A 217 -10.95 -30.11 -0.93
N MET A 218 -10.94 -29.18 0.02
CA MET A 218 -11.44 -29.41 1.38
C MET A 218 -12.96 -29.64 1.40
N GLN A 219 -13.74 -28.95 0.58
CA GLN A 219 -15.17 -29.17 0.45
C GLN A 219 -15.51 -30.60 0.00
N ARG A 220 -14.63 -31.18 -0.79
CA ARG A 220 -14.80 -32.57 -1.29
C ARG A 220 -14.38 -33.63 -0.27
N ARG A 221 -13.35 -33.36 0.52
CA ARG A 221 -12.67 -34.38 1.34
C ARG A 221 -12.90 -34.28 2.84
N LEU A 222 -13.30 -33.13 3.34
CA LEU A 222 -13.37 -32.88 4.79
C LEU A 222 -14.81 -32.68 5.27
N ASP A 223 -15.06 -33.02 6.54
CA ASP A 223 -16.35 -32.77 7.18
C ASP A 223 -16.71 -31.28 7.10
N PRO A 224 -17.93 -30.91 6.69
CA PRO A 224 -18.40 -29.53 6.64
C PRO A 224 -18.20 -28.76 7.97
N LYS A 225 -18.21 -29.44 9.11
CA LYS A 225 -17.99 -28.84 10.43
C LYS A 225 -16.60 -28.21 10.61
N ASP A 226 -15.59 -28.81 9.97
CA ASP A 226 -14.20 -28.34 10.08
C ASP A 226 -13.84 -27.31 9.02
N GLN A 227 -14.59 -27.25 7.91
CA GLN A 227 -14.25 -26.40 6.74
C GLN A 227 -14.13 -24.92 7.13
N ASN A 228 -15.10 -24.34 7.84
CA ASN A 228 -15.06 -22.92 8.20
C ASN A 228 -13.87 -22.55 9.09
N LYS A 229 -13.51 -23.43 10.03
CA LYS A 229 -12.34 -23.23 10.92
C LYS A 229 -11.04 -23.29 10.11
N LEU A 230 -10.94 -24.21 9.17
CA LEU A 230 -9.78 -24.34 8.29
C LEU A 230 -9.67 -23.18 7.31
N LEU A 231 -10.78 -22.76 6.72
CA LEU A 231 -10.81 -21.55 5.85
C LEU A 231 -10.26 -20.31 6.59
N LEU A 232 -10.71 -20.06 7.83
CA LEU A 232 -10.18 -18.98 8.65
C LEU A 232 -8.67 -19.16 8.95
N SER A 233 -8.21 -20.39 9.11
CA SER A 233 -6.78 -20.67 9.31
C SER A 233 -5.96 -20.36 8.05
N PHE A 234 -6.44 -20.74 6.88
CA PHE A 234 -5.79 -20.43 5.61
C PHE A 234 -5.85 -18.94 5.27
N MET A 235 -6.94 -18.26 5.64
CA MET A 235 -7.06 -16.81 5.44
C MET A 235 -5.97 -16.00 6.14
N LYS A 236 -5.37 -16.49 7.24
CA LYS A 236 -4.21 -15.83 7.88
C LYS A 236 -3.05 -15.69 6.90
N VAL A 237 -2.79 -16.75 6.15
CA VAL A 237 -1.70 -16.82 5.16
C VAL A 237 -2.09 -16.06 3.89
N ALA A 238 -3.30 -16.29 3.41
CA ALA A 238 -3.83 -15.60 2.22
C ALA A 238 -3.91 -14.07 2.41
N ALA A 239 -4.24 -13.58 3.62
CA ALA A 239 -4.27 -12.14 3.91
C ALA A 239 -2.88 -11.50 3.85
N ILE A 240 -1.84 -12.21 4.32
CA ILE A 240 -0.45 -11.72 4.20
C ILE A 240 -0.09 -11.57 2.72
N ALA A 241 -0.41 -12.56 1.89
CA ALA A 241 -0.16 -12.54 0.46
C ALA A 241 -0.96 -11.42 -0.25
N THR A 242 -2.28 -11.37 -0.04
CA THR A 242 -3.19 -10.37 -0.63
C THR A 242 -2.72 -8.92 -0.37
N ILE A 243 -2.22 -8.65 0.86
CA ILE A 243 -1.71 -7.32 1.21
C ILE A 243 -0.32 -7.09 0.60
N ALA A 244 0.54 -8.11 0.57
CA ALA A 244 1.91 -8.00 0.07
C ALA A 244 1.97 -7.83 -1.46
N ASP A 245 1.09 -8.50 -2.19
CA ASP A 245 0.96 -8.42 -3.65
C ASP A 245 0.26 -7.13 -4.10
N ALA A 246 -0.26 -6.37 -3.14
CA ALA A 246 -0.89 -5.07 -3.39
C ALA A 246 -2.11 -5.12 -4.32
N VAL A 247 -2.83 -6.23 -4.35
CA VAL A 247 -4.11 -6.33 -5.07
C VAL A 247 -5.22 -5.55 -4.35
N PRO A 248 -6.26 -5.10 -5.07
CA PRO A 248 -7.33 -4.29 -4.49
C PRO A 248 -8.03 -4.98 -3.30
N LEU A 249 -8.10 -4.28 -2.15
CA LEU A 249 -8.79 -4.74 -0.95
C LEU A 249 -10.31 -4.51 -1.03
N THR A 250 -10.92 -5.02 -2.11
CA THR A 250 -12.34 -4.99 -2.42
C THR A 250 -12.87 -6.42 -2.55
N GLY A 251 -14.17 -6.63 -2.69
CA GLY A 251 -14.77 -7.94 -2.93
C GLY A 251 -14.21 -9.05 -2.02
N GLU A 252 -13.80 -10.18 -2.61
CA GLU A 252 -13.24 -11.31 -1.86
C GLU A 252 -11.89 -11.01 -1.19
N ASN A 253 -11.03 -10.19 -1.81
CA ASN A 253 -9.77 -9.79 -1.19
C ASN A 253 -9.99 -9.07 0.13
N ARG A 254 -11.07 -8.25 0.21
CA ARG A 254 -11.44 -7.61 1.47
C ARG A 254 -11.91 -8.60 2.53
N VAL A 255 -12.69 -9.62 2.13
CA VAL A 255 -13.09 -10.70 3.04
C VAL A 255 -11.87 -11.44 3.58
N ILE A 256 -10.97 -11.87 2.68
CA ILE A 256 -9.73 -12.57 3.02
C ILE A 256 -8.86 -11.71 3.94
N ALA A 257 -8.61 -10.44 3.57
CA ALA A 257 -7.77 -9.55 4.34
C ALA A 257 -8.37 -9.25 5.72
N LYS A 258 -9.67 -8.89 5.81
CA LYS A 258 -10.31 -8.54 7.09
C LYS A 258 -10.35 -9.73 8.05
N LEU A 259 -10.89 -10.85 7.61
CA LEU A 259 -11.02 -12.04 8.46
C LEU A 259 -9.65 -12.67 8.76
N GLY A 260 -8.72 -12.64 7.80
CA GLY A 260 -7.37 -13.15 7.99
C GLY A 260 -6.56 -12.32 8.98
N LEU A 261 -6.61 -11.00 8.92
CA LEU A 261 -5.97 -10.11 9.90
C LEU A 261 -6.53 -10.31 11.30
N ASP A 262 -7.86 -10.40 11.43
CA ASP A 262 -8.51 -10.68 12.72
C ASP A 262 -8.10 -12.05 13.28
N ALA A 263 -7.96 -13.05 12.41
CA ALA A 263 -7.54 -14.40 12.79
C ALA A 263 -6.04 -14.49 13.16
N LEU A 264 -5.17 -13.60 12.65
CA LEU A 264 -3.74 -13.60 12.98
C LEU A 264 -3.44 -13.43 14.46
N ARG A 265 -4.32 -12.78 15.24
CA ARG A 265 -4.24 -12.74 16.72
C ARG A 265 -4.15 -14.13 17.35
N HIS A 266 -4.73 -15.13 16.68
CA HIS A 266 -4.84 -16.51 17.16
C HIS A 266 -3.98 -17.44 16.29
N ALA A 267 -2.76 -17.01 15.96
CA ALA A 267 -1.81 -17.86 15.27
C ALA A 267 -1.43 -19.07 16.12
N VAL A 268 -1.60 -20.29 15.60
CA VAL A 268 -1.22 -21.53 16.27
C VAL A 268 0.02 -22.18 15.65
N ASN A 269 0.26 -21.95 14.35
CA ASN A 269 1.42 -22.46 13.63
C ASN A 269 2.71 -21.89 14.24
N PRO A 270 3.71 -22.72 14.63
CA PRO A 270 4.96 -22.26 15.24
C PRO A 270 5.71 -21.26 14.37
N GLY A 271 5.79 -21.51 13.04
CA GLY A 271 6.48 -20.63 12.09
C GLY A 271 5.82 -19.26 12.00
N LEU A 272 4.50 -19.22 11.89
CA LEU A 272 3.76 -17.95 11.87
C LEU A 272 3.93 -17.19 13.19
N LYS A 273 3.89 -17.85 14.34
CA LYS A 273 4.17 -17.21 15.64
C LYS A 273 5.56 -16.59 15.68
N ALA A 274 6.59 -17.34 15.29
CA ALA A 274 7.97 -16.87 15.30
C ALA A 274 8.16 -15.68 14.34
N LEU A 275 7.51 -15.71 13.17
CA LEU A 275 7.53 -14.58 12.23
C LEU A 275 6.88 -13.32 12.81
N LEU A 276 5.74 -13.45 13.49
CA LEU A 276 5.08 -12.33 14.17
C LEU A 276 5.93 -11.78 15.34
N GLU A 277 6.64 -12.65 16.08
CA GLU A 277 7.57 -12.27 17.15
C GLU A 277 8.72 -11.41 16.60
N VAL A 278 9.45 -11.86 15.59
CA VAL A 278 10.56 -11.10 14.99
C VAL A 278 10.09 -9.84 14.26
N ALA A 279 8.88 -9.85 13.73
CA ALA A 279 8.23 -8.66 13.17
C ALA A 279 7.72 -7.70 14.26
N GLN A 280 7.84 -8.03 15.54
CA GLN A 280 7.37 -7.25 16.69
C GLN A 280 5.88 -6.89 16.60
N ILE A 281 5.06 -7.79 16.11
CA ILE A 281 3.60 -7.61 16.05
C ILE A 281 3.01 -7.85 17.44
N SER A 282 2.17 -6.93 17.90
CA SER A 282 1.52 -7.07 19.20
C SER A 282 0.61 -8.32 19.24
N PRO A 283 0.74 -9.21 20.22
CA PRO A 283 -0.14 -10.36 20.36
C PRO A 283 -1.56 -10.00 20.82
N ASN A 284 -1.74 -8.76 21.34
CA ASN A 284 -3.00 -8.36 21.99
C ASN A 284 -4.05 -7.80 21.02
N ARG A 285 -3.68 -7.55 19.77
CA ARG A 285 -4.57 -7.03 18.73
C ARG A 285 -4.29 -7.65 17.36
N ALA A 286 -5.24 -7.52 16.45
CA ALA A 286 -5.02 -7.84 15.06
C ALA A 286 -3.95 -6.89 14.47
N PRO A 287 -3.02 -7.40 13.64
CA PRO A 287 -2.12 -6.52 12.88
C PRO A 287 -2.91 -5.70 11.87
N THR A 288 -2.41 -4.50 11.59
CA THR A 288 -2.93 -3.67 10.51
C THR A 288 -2.36 -4.13 9.17
N SER A 289 -3.01 -3.77 8.06
CA SER A 289 -2.46 -4.00 6.71
C SER A 289 -1.09 -3.33 6.53
N THR A 290 -0.88 -2.16 7.12
CA THR A 290 0.42 -1.46 7.16
C THR A 290 1.49 -2.31 7.85
N GLU A 291 1.19 -2.92 8.99
CA GLU A 291 2.15 -3.81 9.69
C GLU A 291 2.46 -5.06 8.86
N VAL A 292 1.48 -5.63 8.17
CA VAL A 292 1.74 -6.72 7.24
C VAL A 292 2.65 -6.27 6.11
N ALA A 293 2.32 -5.18 5.42
CA ALA A 293 3.06 -4.69 4.26
C ALA A 293 4.50 -4.25 4.58
N PHE A 294 4.75 -3.66 5.78
CA PHE A 294 6.04 -3.07 6.11
C PHE A 294 6.85 -3.83 7.17
N ARG A 295 6.25 -4.79 7.88
CA ARG A 295 6.95 -5.55 8.93
C ARG A 295 6.96 -7.05 8.66
N ILE A 296 5.89 -7.65 8.16
CA ILE A 296 5.82 -9.09 7.90
C ILE A 296 6.30 -9.41 6.49
N ALA A 297 5.66 -8.86 5.46
CA ALA A 297 5.96 -9.15 4.06
C ALA A 297 7.41 -8.87 3.65
N PRO A 298 8.10 -7.80 4.12
CA PRO A 298 9.50 -7.57 3.76
C PRO A 298 10.46 -8.66 4.23
N ARG A 299 10.19 -9.33 5.35
CA ARG A 299 11.00 -10.45 5.87
C ARG A 299 10.86 -11.68 4.99
N ILE A 300 9.65 -11.97 4.54
CA ILE A 300 9.37 -13.07 3.60
C ILE A 300 10.02 -12.76 2.23
N ASN A 301 9.78 -11.57 1.68
CA ASN A 301 10.34 -11.15 0.40
C ASN A 301 11.89 -11.11 0.39
N ALA A 302 12.51 -10.85 1.54
CA ALA A 302 13.97 -10.81 1.64
C ALA A 302 14.61 -12.16 1.32
N ALA A 303 13.97 -13.28 1.65
CA ALA A 303 14.45 -14.61 1.29
C ALA A 303 14.59 -14.75 -0.25
N GLY A 304 13.56 -14.45 -1.02
CA GLY A 304 13.59 -14.51 -2.48
C GLY A 304 14.48 -13.46 -3.15
N ARG A 305 14.87 -12.39 -2.44
CA ARG A 305 15.75 -11.33 -2.97
C ARG A 305 17.23 -11.56 -2.70
N MET A 306 17.55 -12.12 -1.54
CA MET A 306 18.92 -12.21 -1.00
C MET A 306 19.45 -13.66 -0.98
N ASP A 307 18.56 -14.66 -0.92
CA ASP A 307 18.89 -16.08 -0.80
C ASP A 307 17.79 -16.93 -1.49
N VAL A 308 17.37 -18.00 -0.89
CA VAL A 308 16.35 -18.93 -1.40
C VAL A 308 15.07 -18.85 -0.60
N ALA A 309 13.93 -18.64 -1.27
CA ALA A 309 12.62 -18.55 -0.64
C ALA A 309 12.14 -19.88 0.01
N ARG A 310 12.86 -20.97 -0.17
CA ARG A 310 12.60 -22.27 0.47
C ARG A 310 12.45 -22.16 2.00
N ASP A 311 13.30 -21.35 2.64
CA ASP A 311 13.28 -21.18 4.09
C ASP A 311 11.93 -20.66 4.62
N VAL A 312 11.19 -19.91 3.80
CA VAL A 312 9.83 -19.43 4.15
C VAL A 312 8.88 -20.60 4.29
N ILE A 313 8.91 -21.55 3.33
CA ILE A 313 8.02 -22.71 3.37
C ILE A 313 8.41 -23.64 4.52
N GLU A 314 9.72 -23.83 4.74
CA GLU A 314 10.25 -24.59 5.87
C GLU A 314 9.83 -23.98 7.21
N LEU A 315 9.84 -22.65 7.36
CA LEU A 315 9.36 -21.94 8.54
C LEU A 315 7.91 -22.31 8.87
N PHE A 316 7.01 -22.25 7.90
CA PHE A 316 5.60 -22.58 8.11
C PHE A 316 5.37 -24.10 8.30
N SER A 317 6.30 -24.93 7.88
CA SER A 317 6.29 -26.39 8.07
C SER A 317 6.92 -26.84 9.39
N ALA A 318 7.57 -25.93 10.13
CA ALA A 318 8.22 -26.22 11.39
C ALA A 318 7.24 -26.78 12.42
N LYS A 319 7.61 -27.86 13.11
CA LYS A 319 6.74 -28.55 14.10
C LYS A 319 6.92 -28.01 15.52
N ASP A 320 8.03 -27.34 15.79
CA ASP A 320 8.36 -26.79 17.12
C ASP A 320 8.84 -25.34 17.03
N MET A 321 8.78 -24.63 18.16
CA MET A 321 9.15 -23.22 18.26
C MET A 321 10.65 -22.96 18.15
N ALA A 322 11.52 -23.93 18.49
CA ALA A 322 12.98 -23.72 18.44
C ALA A 322 13.41 -23.60 16.98
N ARG A 323 13.04 -24.55 16.13
CA ARG A 323 13.32 -24.50 14.68
C ARG A 323 12.64 -23.31 14.01
N ALA A 324 11.40 -23.00 14.41
CA ALA A 324 10.65 -21.85 13.89
C ALA A 324 11.38 -20.52 14.17
N ARG A 325 11.88 -20.33 15.41
CA ARG A 325 12.62 -19.11 15.75
C ARG A 325 13.96 -19.00 15.04
N GLU A 326 14.65 -20.10 14.84
CA GLU A 326 15.90 -20.12 14.05
C GLU A 326 15.65 -19.62 12.63
N LEU A 327 14.64 -20.17 11.93
CA LEU A 327 14.27 -19.77 10.57
C LEU A 327 13.75 -18.33 10.51
N ALA A 328 12.92 -17.91 11.46
CA ALA A 328 12.43 -16.54 11.53
C ALA A 328 13.57 -15.53 11.76
N ALA A 329 14.54 -15.85 12.61
CA ALA A 329 15.73 -15.02 12.81
C ALA A 329 16.57 -14.91 11.54
N LYS A 330 16.72 -16.00 10.77
CA LYS A 330 17.39 -15.97 9.45
C LYS A 330 16.68 -15.02 8.49
N LEU A 331 15.35 -15.07 8.41
CA LEU A 331 14.56 -14.15 7.55
C LEU A 331 14.72 -12.69 7.98
N ASP A 332 14.74 -12.41 9.28
CA ASP A 332 14.98 -11.06 9.82
C ASP A 332 16.37 -10.54 9.47
N GLN A 333 17.39 -11.39 9.56
CA GLN A 333 18.76 -11.05 9.16
C GLN A 333 18.85 -10.76 7.66
N LEU A 334 18.23 -11.60 6.80
CA LEU A 334 18.17 -11.36 5.35
C LEU A 334 17.48 -10.02 5.03
N ASN A 335 16.39 -9.69 5.74
CA ASN A 335 15.74 -8.41 5.58
C ASN A 335 16.61 -7.22 6.04
N THR A 336 17.40 -7.40 7.11
CA THR A 336 18.36 -6.39 7.56
C THR A 336 19.44 -6.16 6.50
N SER A 337 20.03 -7.23 5.97
CA SER A 337 21.04 -7.15 4.90
C SER A 337 20.48 -6.50 3.64
N ARG A 338 19.24 -6.85 3.25
CA ARG A 338 18.55 -6.19 2.13
C ARG A 338 18.38 -4.68 2.37
N GLN A 339 17.99 -4.26 3.59
CA GLN A 339 17.83 -2.84 3.93
C GLN A 339 19.17 -2.08 3.92
N GLU A 340 20.26 -2.72 4.33
CA GLU A 340 21.60 -2.14 4.29
C GLU A 340 22.04 -1.92 2.85
N GLU A 341 21.84 -2.91 1.99
CA GLU A 341 22.15 -2.83 0.57
C GLU A 341 21.28 -1.77 -0.13
N GLU A 342 19.96 -1.73 0.16
CA GLU A 342 19.06 -0.68 -0.32
C GLU A 342 19.56 0.72 0.05
N ARG A 343 19.96 0.92 1.32
CA ARG A 343 20.49 2.22 1.77
C ARG A 343 21.82 2.58 1.11
N ARG A 344 22.69 1.58 0.86
CA ARG A 344 23.96 1.78 0.16
C ARG A 344 23.73 2.27 -1.27
N VAL A 345 22.87 1.57 -2.00
CA VAL A 345 22.53 1.94 -3.39
C VAL A 345 21.83 3.29 -3.43
N LEU A 346 20.83 3.52 -2.57
CA LEU A 346 20.07 4.77 -2.53
C LEU A 346 20.97 5.99 -2.26
N ARG A 347 21.90 5.91 -1.31
CA ARG A 347 22.86 6.99 -1.06
C ARG A 347 23.70 7.29 -2.30
N SER A 348 24.23 6.25 -2.97
CA SER A 348 24.99 6.44 -4.21
C SER A 348 24.17 7.11 -5.31
N LEU A 349 22.88 6.81 -5.41
CA LEU A 349 21.96 7.45 -6.37
C LEU A 349 21.70 8.92 -6.00
N GLU A 350 21.45 9.21 -4.73
CA GLU A 350 21.17 10.57 -4.24
C GLU A 350 22.39 11.49 -4.40
N ASP A 351 23.60 11.00 -4.08
CA ASP A 351 24.83 11.73 -4.26
C ASP A 351 25.06 12.10 -5.73
N ARG A 352 24.79 11.18 -6.66
CA ARG A 352 24.93 11.42 -8.09
C ARG A 352 23.88 12.40 -8.61
N ILE A 353 22.62 12.26 -8.19
CA ILE A 353 21.56 13.20 -8.61
C ILE A 353 21.86 14.61 -8.10
N SER A 354 22.32 14.72 -6.83
CA SER A 354 22.64 16.02 -6.23
C SER A 354 23.90 16.67 -6.85
N GLY A 355 24.85 15.84 -7.32
CA GLY A 355 26.10 16.30 -7.92
C GLY A 355 26.04 16.62 -9.42
N ASP A 356 24.95 16.23 -10.10
CA ASP A 356 24.77 16.42 -11.54
C ASP A 356 23.47 17.18 -11.86
N PRO A 357 23.57 18.48 -12.18
CA PRO A 357 22.40 19.28 -12.55
C PRO A 357 21.59 18.72 -13.73
N THR A 358 22.24 18.00 -14.65
CA THR A 358 21.54 17.41 -15.81
C THR A 358 20.56 16.33 -15.40
N LEU A 359 20.85 15.59 -14.34
CA LEU A 359 19.95 14.58 -13.76
C LEU A 359 18.76 15.23 -13.04
N CYS A 360 18.94 16.41 -12.44
CA CYS A 360 17.85 17.18 -11.85
C CYS A 360 16.84 17.65 -12.90
N ASP A 361 17.30 17.95 -14.12
CA ASP A 361 16.47 18.41 -15.25
C ASP A 361 15.94 17.25 -16.12
N ALA A 362 16.37 16.02 -15.87
CA ALA A 362 15.95 14.86 -16.63
C ALA A 362 14.45 14.58 -16.46
N TYR A 363 13.76 14.32 -17.57
CA TYR A 363 12.36 13.89 -17.54
C TYR A 363 12.20 12.40 -17.20
N CYS A 364 13.25 11.62 -17.47
CA CYS A 364 13.38 10.23 -17.05
C CYS A 364 14.77 10.01 -16.44
N ILE A 365 14.82 9.61 -15.17
CA ILE A 365 16.08 9.38 -14.46
C ILE A 365 16.57 7.97 -14.78
N VAL A 366 17.76 7.85 -15.36
CA VAL A 366 18.42 6.56 -15.64
C VAL A 366 19.78 6.56 -14.98
N LEU A 367 19.95 5.68 -13.98
CA LEU A 367 21.16 5.56 -13.17
C LEU A 367 21.65 4.12 -13.16
N ASP A 368 22.96 3.95 -13.32
CA ASP A 368 23.62 2.66 -13.30
C ASP A 368 24.73 2.61 -12.27
N GLY A 369 25.09 1.43 -11.81
CA GLY A 369 26.23 1.24 -10.93
C GLY A 369 26.76 -0.18 -10.96
N GLU A 370 28.08 -0.30 -10.74
CA GLU A 370 28.76 -1.58 -10.70
C GLU A 370 28.44 -2.31 -9.40
N GLY A 371 28.12 -3.61 -9.49
CA GLY A 371 27.90 -4.48 -8.34
C GLY A 371 26.71 -4.13 -7.46
N TRP A 372 25.73 -3.36 -7.94
CA TRP A 372 24.47 -3.18 -7.21
C TRP A 372 23.66 -4.46 -7.23
N HIS A 373 23.18 -4.87 -6.07
CA HIS A 373 22.47 -6.14 -5.97
C HIS A 373 21.14 -6.13 -6.74
N ARG A 374 20.97 -7.05 -7.71
CA ARG A 374 19.78 -7.15 -8.57
C ARG A 374 18.46 -7.24 -7.81
N GLY A 375 18.47 -7.83 -6.60
CA GLY A 375 17.28 -7.95 -5.73
C GLY A 375 16.77 -6.64 -5.15
N VAL A 376 17.59 -5.55 -5.14
CA VAL A 376 17.20 -4.27 -4.52
C VAL A 376 16.99 -3.13 -5.50
N ILE A 377 17.51 -3.20 -6.74
CA ILE A 377 17.43 -2.09 -7.71
C ILE A 377 15.98 -1.64 -7.99
N GLY A 378 15.03 -2.58 -8.01
CA GLY A 378 13.61 -2.23 -8.19
C GLY A 378 13.02 -1.46 -7.00
N ILE A 379 13.46 -1.77 -5.77
CA ILE A 379 13.02 -1.04 -4.57
C ILE A 379 13.64 0.37 -4.57
N THR A 380 14.93 0.48 -4.89
CA THR A 380 15.60 1.78 -4.96
C THR A 380 15.03 2.66 -6.06
N ALA A 381 14.65 2.10 -7.22
CA ALA A 381 13.93 2.84 -8.26
C ALA A 381 12.62 3.44 -7.72
N THR A 382 11.84 2.67 -6.94
CA THR A 382 10.63 3.18 -6.28
C THR A 382 10.95 4.36 -5.36
N ARG A 383 12.01 4.28 -4.54
CA ARG A 383 12.42 5.37 -3.63
C ARG A 383 12.81 6.65 -4.37
N VAL A 384 13.48 6.52 -5.52
CA VAL A 384 13.82 7.67 -6.36
C VAL A 384 12.56 8.29 -6.96
N VAL A 385 11.62 7.48 -7.47
CA VAL A 385 10.32 7.98 -7.94
C VAL A 385 9.55 8.72 -6.85
N GLU A 386 9.47 8.15 -5.64
CA GLU A 386 8.79 8.77 -4.49
C GLU A 386 9.40 10.12 -4.11
N ARG A 387 10.73 10.27 -4.23
CA ARG A 387 11.44 11.50 -3.85
C ARG A 387 11.38 12.59 -4.93
N TYR A 388 11.58 12.21 -6.18
CA TYR A 388 11.75 13.16 -7.29
C TYR A 388 10.52 13.28 -8.20
N ASN A 389 9.52 12.40 -8.04
CA ASN A 389 8.32 12.27 -8.87
C ASN A 389 8.65 12.25 -10.37
N ARG A 390 9.64 11.41 -10.75
CA ARG A 390 10.12 11.19 -12.11
C ARG A 390 10.12 9.70 -12.44
N PRO A 391 9.80 9.30 -13.68
CA PRO A 391 10.08 7.93 -14.14
C PRO A 391 11.55 7.61 -13.92
N THR A 392 11.84 6.45 -13.33
CA THR A 392 13.21 6.13 -12.91
C THR A 392 13.58 4.70 -13.27
N PHE A 393 14.78 4.54 -13.84
CA PHE A 393 15.42 3.27 -14.11
C PHE A 393 16.72 3.16 -13.33
N VAL A 394 16.86 2.07 -12.55
CA VAL A 394 18.07 1.73 -11.81
C VAL A 394 18.66 0.47 -12.40
N ILE A 395 19.94 0.54 -12.77
CA ILE A 395 20.64 -0.49 -13.53
C ILE A 395 21.84 -1.00 -12.76
N SER A 396 21.92 -2.31 -12.54
CA SER A 396 23.11 -3.00 -12.02
C SER A 396 23.96 -3.45 -13.18
N ARG A 397 25.23 -3.01 -13.22
CA ARG A 397 26.23 -3.55 -14.15
C ARG A 397 26.93 -4.76 -13.53
N ASP A 398 27.19 -5.75 -14.37
CA ASP A 398 27.91 -6.97 -14.04
C ASP A 398 28.82 -7.33 -15.23
N GLY A 399 29.97 -6.71 -15.29
CA GLY A 399 30.87 -6.77 -16.43
C GLY A 399 30.25 -6.20 -17.71
N GLU A 400 30.11 -7.02 -18.75
CA GLU A 400 29.52 -6.63 -20.04
C GLU A 400 28.00 -6.65 -20.05
N GLU A 401 27.36 -7.23 -19.06
CA GLU A 401 25.90 -7.29 -18.91
C GLU A 401 25.38 -6.24 -17.94
N ALA A 402 24.16 -5.80 -18.19
CA ALA A 402 23.44 -4.88 -17.33
C ALA A 402 22.00 -5.37 -17.11
N PHE A 403 21.55 -5.24 -15.88
CA PHE A 403 20.21 -5.64 -15.45
C PHE A 403 19.50 -4.44 -14.84
N GLY A 404 18.37 -4.06 -15.40
CA GLY A 404 17.65 -2.86 -14.99
C GLY A 404 16.27 -3.14 -14.43
N SER A 405 15.81 -2.23 -13.58
CA SER A 405 14.43 -2.17 -13.13
C SER A 405 13.93 -0.73 -13.20
N GLY A 406 12.76 -0.54 -13.82
CA GLY A 406 12.10 0.74 -13.98
C GLY A 406 10.88 0.87 -13.06
N ARG A 407 10.62 2.09 -12.60
CA ARG A 407 9.40 2.50 -11.90
C ARG A 407 8.91 3.82 -12.45
N SER A 408 7.59 4.04 -12.41
CA SER A 408 6.97 5.18 -13.08
C SER A 408 6.11 6.04 -12.16
N ILE A 409 5.77 7.22 -12.69
CA ILE A 409 4.71 8.10 -12.20
C ILE A 409 3.41 7.84 -12.97
N ARG A 410 2.30 8.31 -12.45
CA ARG A 410 0.95 8.11 -13.04
C ARG A 410 0.83 8.52 -14.51
N ALA A 411 1.55 9.56 -14.92
CA ALA A 411 1.46 10.14 -16.27
C ALA A 411 2.35 9.45 -17.32
N PHE A 412 3.11 8.39 -16.96
CA PHE A 412 4.11 7.82 -17.87
C PHE A 412 4.01 6.29 -17.95
N HIS A 413 3.81 5.76 -19.15
CA HIS A 413 3.68 4.32 -19.40
C HIS A 413 5.05 3.68 -19.68
N LEU A 414 5.59 2.94 -18.69
CA LEU A 414 6.95 2.38 -18.76
C LEU A 414 7.14 1.35 -19.86
N LEU A 415 6.17 0.46 -20.07
CA LEU A 415 6.31 -0.61 -21.06
C LEU A 415 6.44 -0.01 -22.47
N GLU A 416 5.61 0.99 -22.83
CA GLU A 416 5.74 1.69 -24.12
C GLU A 416 7.11 2.36 -24.29
N ALA A 417 7.64 2.95 -23.20
CA ALA A 417 8.97 3.56 -23.23
C ALA A 417 10.06 2.52 -23.48
N VAL A 418 9.99 1.36 -22.84
CA VAL A 418 10.92 0.25 -23.05
C VAL A 418 10.77 -0.35 -24.43
N GLU A 419 9.55 -0.55 -24.93
CA GLU A 419 9.28 -1.05 -26.28
C GLU A 419 9.84 -0.14 -27.38
N SER A 420 9.83 1.19 -27.17
CA SER A 420 10.46 2.15 -28.08
C SER A 420 11.98 1.98 -28.21
N CYS A 421 12.59 1.30 -27.25
CA CYS A 421 14.03 1.02 -27.17
C CYS A 421 14.35 -0.47 -27.29
N ARG A 422 13.42 -1.30 -27.78
CA ARG A 422 13.51 -2.77 -27.77
C ARG A 422 14.82 -3.35 -28.35
N ASP A 423 15.42 -2.65 -29.33
CA ASP A 423 16.67 -3.02 -29.98
C ASP A 423 17.89 -2.95 -29.06
N LEU A 424 17.79 -2.29 -27.90
CA LEU A 424 18.87 -2.20 -26.91
C LEU A 424 18.89 -3.37 -25.92
N PHE A 425 17.82 -4.13 -25.81
CA PHE A 425 17.64 -5.16 -24.80
C PHE A 425 17.86 -6.58 -25.33
N SER A 426 18.48 -7.43 -24.52
CA SER A 426 18.51 -8.87 -24.72
C SER A 426 17.17 -9.51 -24.34
N ARG A 427 16.54 -8.97 -23.27
CA ARG A 427 15.19 -9.31 -22.82
C ARG A 427 14.58 -8.17 -22.02
N TYR A 428 13.28 -8.02 -22.08
CA TYR A 428 12.53 -7.06 -21.27
C TYR A 428 11.11 -7.56 -21.02
N GLY A 429 10.46 -6.96 -20.01
CA GLY A 429 9.06 -7.21 -19.70
C GLY A 429 8.58 -6.31 -18.59
N GLY A 430 7.26 -6.24 -18.39
CA GLY A 430 6.65 -5.42 -17.34
C GLY A 430 5.28 -4.89 -17.72
N HIS A 431 4.91 -3.81 -17.05
CA HIS A 431 3.61 -3.14 -17.16
C HIS A 431 3.80 -1.62 -17.20
N ALA A 432 2.70 -0.87 -17.21
CA ALA A 432 2.71 0.59 -17.24
C ALA A 432 3.57 1.24 -16.14
N HIS A 433 3.64 0.64 -14.95
CA HIS A 433 4.26 1.26 -13.77
C HIS A 433 5.56 0.59 -13.31
N ALA A 434 5.85 -0.62 -13.77
CA ALA A 434 7.05 -1.36 -13.40
C ALA A 434 7.55 -2.21 -14.56
N CYS A 435 8.86 -2.23 -14.77
CA CYS A 435 9.49 -3.10 -15.77
C CYS A 435 10.84 -3.63 -15.28
N GLY A 436 11.30 -4.69 -15.92
CA GLY A 436 12.62 -5.26 -15.78
C GLY A 436 13.22 -5.60 -17.13
N PHE A 437 14.56 -5.55 -17.24
CA PHE A 437 15.25 -5.85 -18.47
C PHE A 437 16.68 -6.33 -18.25
N ALA A 438 17.25 -6.97 -19.27
CA ALA A 438 18.68 -7.23 -19.40
C ALA A 438 19.18 -6.69 -20.74
N MET A 439 20.40 -6.19 -20.78
CA MET A 439 21.01 -5.57 -21.94
C MET A 439 22.54 -5.59 -21.86
N PRO A 440 23.27 -5.43 -22.98
CA PRO A 440 24.70 -5.10 -22.95
C PRO A 440 24.96 -3.78 -22.23
N ALA A 441 25.96 -3.75 -21.34
CA ALA A 441 26.31 -2.52 -20.58
C ALA A 441 26.66 -1.34 -21.49
N ALA A 442 27.22 -1.59 -22.68
CA ALA A 442 27.54 -0.57 -23.69
C ALA A 442 26.30 0.22 -24.18
N ASN A 443 25.08 -0.32 -24.02
CA ASN A 443 23.86 0.32 -24.49
C ASN A 443 23.26 1.30 -23.47
N ILE A 444 23.81 1.42 -22.26
CA ILE A 444 23.22 2.24 -21.17
C ILE A 444 23.08 3.71 -21.57
N GLU A 445 24.11 4.30 -22.20
CA GLU A 445 24.06 5.71 -22.61
C GLU A 445 23.00 5.95 -23.69
N ALA A 446 22.87 5.04 -24.65
CA ALA A 446 21.85 5.11 -25.67
C ALA A 446 20.44 4.98 -25.06
N LEU A 447 20.26 4.11 -24.06
CA LEU A 447 19.01 3.96 -23.33
C LEU A 447 18.66 5.26 -22.58
N ARG A 448 19.61 5.87 -21.87
CA ARG A 448 19.42 7.13 -21.13
C ARG A 448 18.91 8.23 -22.05
N ALA A 449 19.59 8.44 -23.17
CA ALA A 449 19.21 9.46 -24.13
C ALA A 449 17.82 9.23 -24.74
N ARG A 450 17.53 7.97 -25.13
CA ARG A 450 16.23 7.63 -25.76
C ARG A 450 15.06 7.75 -24.76
N LEU A 451 15.22 7.27 -23.54
CA LEU A 451 14.16 7.36 -22.52
C LEU A 451 13.87 8.79 -22.08
N ASP A 452 14.89 9.64 -21.95
CA ASP A 452 14.67 11.06 -21.66
C ASP A 452 13.97 11.77 -22.82
N ALA A 453 14.38 11.52 -24.06
CA ALA A 453 13.72 12.05 -25.26
C ALA A 453 12.24 11.57 -25.36
N PHE A 454 11.99 10.29 -25.09
CA PHE A 454 10.64 9.73 -25.09
C PHE A 454 9.75 10.37 -24.00
N ALA A 455 10.33 10.62 -22.81
CA ALA A 455 9.64 11.27 -21.70
C ALA A 455 9.35 12.76 -22.00
N ARG A 456 10.32 13.51 -22.55
CA ARG A 456 10.14 14.92 -22.95
C ARG A 456 9.06 15.11 -24.01
N ALA A 457 8.87 14.13 -24.90
CA ALA A 457 7.82 14.19 -25.91
C ALA A 457 6.39 13.97 -25.34
N ARG A 458 6.26 13.43 -24.13
CA ARG A 458 4.96 13.01 -23.54
C ARG A 458 4.60 13.71 -22.24
N LEU A 459 5.59 14.12 -21.45
CA LEU A 459 5.38 14.72 -20.13
C LEU A 459 5.54 16.24 -20.17
N ARG A 460 4.79 16.92 -19.35
CA ARG A 460 4.89 18.35 -19.06
C ARG A 460 5.41 18.54 -17.64
N LEU A 461 5.97 19.69 -17.33
CA LEU A 461 6.44 20.02 -15.96
C LEU A 461 5.35 19.83 -14.89
N ALA A 462 4.10 20.09 -15.24
CA ALA A 462 2.96 19.91 -14.34
C ALA A 462 2.74 18.42 -13.95
N ASP A 463 3.15 17.47 -14.79
CA ASP A 463 3.00 16.04 -14.53
C ASP A 463 3.97 15.55 -13.44
N PHE A 464 4.99 16.35 -13.11
CA PHE A 464 5.94 16.09 -12.02
C PHE A 464 5.50 16.70 -10.68
N GLU A 465 4.41 17.44 -10.64
CA GLU A 465 3.87 17.92 -9.37
C GLU A 465 3.10 16.80 -8.68
N PRO A 466 3.53 16.39 -7.45
CA PRO A 466 2.79 15.38 -6.72
C PRO A 466 1.37 15.84 -6.40
N VAL A 467 0.40 14.98 -6.62
CA VAL A 467 -1.01 15.23 -6.32
C VAL A 467 -1.41 14.46 -5.08
N LEU A 468 -2.10 15.12 -4.17
CA LEU A 468 -2.72 14.52 -2.99
C LEU A 468 -4.25 14.61 -3.13
N ASP A 469 -4.88 13.46 -3.24
CA ASP A 469 -6.34 13.33 -3.20
C ASP A 469 -6.81 13.57 -1.76
N VAL A 470 -7.75 14.49 -1.57
CA VAL A 470 -8.40 14.80 -0.29
C VAL A 470 -9.85 14.34 -0.37
N ASP A 471 -10.27 13.50 0.57
CA ASP A 471 -11.59 12.88 0.55
C ASP A 471 -12.69 13.80 1.15
N ALA A 472 -12.36 14.63 2.14
CA ALA A 472 -13.29 15.62 2.71
C ALA A 472 -12.55 16.70 3.49
N GLU A 473 -13.21 17.86 3.63
CA GLU A 473 -12.83 18.86 4.62
C GLU A 473 -13.48 18.54 5.97
N LEU A 474 -12.73 18.67 7.05
CA LEU A 474 -13.20 18.50 8.43
C LEU A 474 -12.80 19.69 9.29
N HIS A 475 -13.72 20.15 10.13
CA HIS A 475 -13.39 21.04 11.24
C HIS A 475 -12.87 20.21 12.43
N PHE A 476 -11.99 20.78 13.25
CA PHE A 476 -11.40 20.06 14.39
C PHE A 476 -12.46 19.53 15.39
N GLY A 477 -13.59 20.22 15.55
CA GLY A 477 -14.70 19.75 16.37
C GLY A 477 -15.43 18.52 15.82
N GLU A 478 -15.18 18.14 14.58
CA GLU A 478 -15.73 16.93 13.94
C GLU A 478 -14.82 15.71 14.10
N ILE A 479 -13.55 15.92 14.52
CA ILE A 479 -12.59 14.85 14.79
C ILE A 479 -12.89 14.28 16.18
N THR A 480 -13.78 13.31 16.23
CA THR A 480 -14.28 12.70 17.46
C THR A 480 -13.95 11.21 17.54
N PRO A 481 -13.97 10.61 18.75
CA PRO A 481 -13.83 9.15 18.89
C PRO A 481 -14.86 8.36 18.06
N GLU A 482 -16.08 8.87 17.94
CA GLU A 482 -17.14 8.24 17.17
C GLU A 482 -16.85 8.27 15.67
N LEU A 483 -16.32 9.38 15.14
CA LEU A 483 -15.85 9.43 13.74
C LEU A 483 -14.72 8.41 13.53
N PHE A 484 -13.75 8.36 14.44
CA PHE A 484 -12.66 7.40 14.33
C PHE A 484 -13.17 5.95 14.32
N GLN A 485 -14.13 5.61 15.20
CA GLN A 485 -14.75 4.28 15.20
C GLN A 485 -15.48 3.97 13.88
N ALA A 486 -16.17 4.95 13.31
CA ALA A 486 -16.80 4.80 11.99
C ALA A 486 -15.76 4.56 10.88
N LEU A 487 -14.64 5.31 10.89
CA LEU A 487 -13.55 5.12 9.92
C LEU A 487 -12.90 3.73 10.05
N ARG A 488 -12.81 3.17 11.24
CA ARG A 488 -12.29 1.81 11.45
C ARG A 488 -13.12 0.73 10.77
N LEU A 489 -14.39 0.96 10.47
CA LEU A 489 -15.21 0.04 9.67
C LEU A 489 -14.72 -0.08 8.22
N LEU A 490 -14.00 0.92 7.72
CA LEU A 490 -13.36 0.88 6.40
C LEU A 490 -12.07 0.05 6.37
N GLU A 491 -11.43 -0.24 7.54
CA GLU A 491 -10.24 -1.08 7.59
C GLU A 491 -10.51 -2.54 7.14
N PRO A 492 -9.50 -3.21 6.52
CA PRO A 492 -8.13 -2.79 6.27
C PRO A 492 -8.00 -1.83 5.07
N TYR A 493 -7.10 -0.87 5.20
CA TYR A 493 -6.73 0.04 4.11
C TYR A 493 -5.64 -0.57 3.22
N GLY A 494 -5.65 -0.21 1.93
CA GLY A 494 -4.70 -0.67 0.93
C GLY A 494 -5.11 -0.25 -0.47
N VAL A 495 -4.63 -0.95 -1.48
CA VAL A 495 -5.02 -0.70 -2.88
C VAL A 495 -6.54 -0.86 -3.03
N GLY A 496 -7.18 0.02 -3.79
CA GLY A 496 -8.64 0.03 -3.96
C GLY A 496 -9.46 0.51 -2.75
N ASN A 497 -8.81 0.62 -1.57
CA ASN A 497 -9.40 1.16 -0.35
C ASN A 497 -8.37 1.97 0.45
N PRO A 498 -7.94 3.15 -0.05
CA PRO A 498 -6.93 3.98 0.64
C PRO A 498 -7.45 4.50 1.98
N GLU A 499 -6.52 4.76 2.91
CA GLU A 499 -6.84 5.47 4.16
C GLU A 499 -7.38 6.87 3.84
N PRO A 500 -8.53 7.29 4.40
CA PRO A 500 -9.13 8.57 4.10
C PRO A 500 -8.22 9.74 4.47
N VAL A 501 -8.05 10.69 3.56
CA VAL A 501 -7.30 11.93 3.76
C VAL A 501 -8.28 13.08 3.90
N PHE A 502 -8.14 13.82 4.98
CA PHE A 502 -8.95 14.99 5.26
C PHE A 502 -8.13 16.27 5.15
N SER A 503 -8.77 17.41 4.91
CA SER A 503 -8.16 18.72 5.02
C SER A 503 -8.81 19.56 6.11
N ALA A 504 -8.03 20.45 6.70
CA ALA A 504 -8.51 21.52 7.55
C ALA A 504 -7.74 22.81 7.23
N HIS A 505 -8.45 23.93 7.18
CA HIS A 505 -7.90 25.23 6.85
C HIS A 505 -7.70 26.08 8.10
N GLY A 506 -6.67 26.93 8.08
CA GLY A 506 -6.40 27.91 9.14
C GLY A 506 -6.11 27.29 10.51
N ALA A 507 -5.61 26.05 10.56
CA ALA A 507 -5.21 25.43 11.83
C ALA A 507 -4.07 26.22 12.47
N LYS A 508 -4.21 26.59 13.77
CA LYS A 508 -3.22 27.40 14.49
C LYS A 508 -2.27 26.55 15.29
N LEU A 509 -0.98 26.86 15.21
CA LEU A 509 0.03 26.26 16.08
C LEU A 509 -0.07 26.88 17.48
N THR A 510 -0.16 26.01 18.50
CA THR A 510 -0.13 26.45 19.91
C THR A 510 1.27 26.58 20.47
N ALA A 511 2.26 25.97 19.80
CA ALA A 511 3.68 26.02 20.12
C ALA A 511 4.51 25.81 18.85
N PRO A 512 5.79 26.22 18.83
CA PRO A 512 6.69 25.91 17.72
C PRO A 512 6.81 24.39 17.50
N PRO A 513 6.93 23.92 16.23
CA PRO A 513 7.11 22.50 15.94
C PRO A 513 8.36 21.93 16.61
N ARG A 514 8.27 20.68 17.09
CA ARG A 514 9.43 19.94 17.60
C ARG A 514 9.94 18.99 16.52
N ILE A 515 11.23 19.06 16.23
CA ILE A 515 11.90 18.13 15.33
C ILE A 515 12.19 16.83 16.09
N LEU A 516 11.82 15.69 15.48
CA LEU A 516 12.05 14.35 16.00
C LEU A 516 13.00 13.60 15.06
N LYS A 517 14.10 13.05 15.60
CA LYS A 517 15.09 12.27 14.84
C LYS A 517 15.57 12.98 13.55
N ASP A 518 15.69 14.30 13.59
CA ASP A 518 16.13 15.18 12.50
C ASP A 518 15.31 15.10 11.20
N LYS A 519 14.20 14.37 11.20
CA LYS A 519 13.41 14.06 10.00
C LYS A 519 11.94 14.38 10.12
N HIS A 520 11.37 14.30 11.30
CA HIS A 520 9.93 14.38 11.52
C HIS A 520 9.58 15.62 12.33
N LEU A 521 8.33 16.06 12.22
CA LEU A 521 7.82 17.16 13.06
C LEU A 521 6.71 16.65 13.97
N LYS A 522 6.72 17.10 15.21
CA LYS A 522 5.58 17.04 16.12
C LYS A 522 5.03 18.44 16.31
N LEU A 523 3.74 18.62 16.01
CA LEU A 523 3.02 19.89 16.10
C LEU A 523 1.90 19.77 17.13
N LYS A 524 1.52 20.90 17.71
CA LYS A 524 0.30 21.04 18.49
C LYS A 524 -0.62 22.04 17.80
N LEU A 525 -1.77 21.55 17.36
CA LEU A 525 -2.70 22.29 16.51
C LEU A 525 -4.03 22.52 17.22
N THR A 526 -4.59 23.69 17.06
CA THR A 526 -5.96 24.02 17.50
C THR A 526 -6.77 24.58 16.34
N ALA A 527 -8.09 24.61 16.49
CA ALA A 527 -8.98 25.21 15.48
C ALA A 527 -8.60 26.67 15.25
N GLY A 528 -8.48 27.08 13.99
CA GLY A 528 -8.44 28.48 13.59
C GLY A 528 -9.80 29.16 13.79
N ALA A 529 -9.87 30.47 13.53
CA ALA A 529 -11.16 31.18 13.48
C ALA A 529 -12.01 30.54 12.34
N ILE A 530 -13.23 30.12 12.66
CA ILE A 530 -14.16 29.61 11.67
C ILE A 530 -14.52 30.77 10.74
N PRO A 531 -14.20 30.73 9.42
CA PRO A 531 -14.82 31.66 8.49
C PRO A 531 -16.34 31.43 8.53
N ALA A 532 -17.11 32.51 8.62
CA ALA A 532 -18.56 32.45 8.59
C ALA A 532 -18.97 31.65 7.32
N ARG A 533 -19.68 30.56 7.52
CA ARG A 533 -20.21 29.76 6.43
C ARG A 533 -21.15 30.68 5.63
N VAL A 534 -20.78 31.03 4.42
CA VAL A 534 -21.73 31.64 3.46
C VAL A 534 -22.69 30.53 3.13
N GLU A 535 -23.88 30.57 3.74
CA GLU A 535 -25.01 29.75 3.28
C GLU A 535 -25.22 30.11 1.81
N ALA A 536 -25.06 29.12 0.92
CA ALA A 536 -25.41 29.26 -0.47
C ALA A 536 -26.92 29.48 -0.55
N GLY A 537 -27.30 30.74 -0.58
CA GLY A 537 -28.66 31.15 -0.87
C GLY A 537 -29.00 30.78 -2.29
N ASP A 538 -30.19 30.23 -2.45
CA ASP A 538 -30.84 29.95 -3.72
C ASP A 538 -30.66 31.12 -4.69
N SER A 539 -30.03 30.89 -5.83
CA SER A 539 -30.09 31.79 -6.99
C SER A 539 -30.60 31.02 -8.19
N PRO A 540 -31.51 31.65 -8.97
CA PRO A 540 -32.36 30.97 -9.93
C PRO A 540 -31.59 30.58 -11.19
N ALA A 541 -32.08 29.47 -11.78
CA ALA A 541 -31.69 28.91 -13.04
C ALA A 541 -31.62 29.94 -14.17
N SER A 542 -30.52 29.98 -14.92
CA SER A 542 -30.49 30.45 -16.30
C SER A 542 -30.11 29.29 -17.20
N ALA A 543 -31.04 29.04 -18.14
CA ALA A 543 -30.92 28.02 -19.16
C ALA A 543 -29.82 28.40 -20.18
N ALA A 544 -28.97 27.44 -20.55
CA ALA A 544 -28.22 27.46 -21.78
C ALA A 544 -27.99 26.02 -22.28
N SER A 545 -28.69 25.74 -23.28
CA SER A 545 -28.59 24.88 -24.47
C SER A 545 -27.54 23.75 -24.50
N ALA A 546 -28.08 22.60 -24.87
CA ALA A 546 -27.43 21.37 -25.28
C ALA A 546 -26.51 21.55 -26.49
N ALA A 547 -25.31 20.95 -26.40
CA ALA A 547 -24.60 20.42 -27.55
C ALA A 547 -24.00 19.06 -27.13
N GLY A 548 -24.55 18.00 -27.73
CA GLY A 548 -24.10 16.64 -27.49
C GLY A 548 -22.77 16.38 -28.18
N PHE A 549 -21.88 15.70 -27.46
CA PHE A 549 -20.84 14.88 -28.06
C PHE A 549 -20.84 13.54 -27.35
N GLY A 550 -21.15 12.51 -28.12
CA GLY A 550 -21.04 11.13 -27.70
C GLY A 550 -19.59 10.77 -27.45
N VAL A 551 -19.33 10.21 -26.31
CA VAL A 551 -18.05 9.55 -25.98
C VAL A 551 -18.33 8.08 -25.82
N SER A 552 -17.73 7.30 -26.73
CA SER A 552 -17.70 5.84 -26.67
C SER A 552 -17.03 5.39 -25.40
N SER A 553 -17.69 4.48 -24.68
CA SER A 553 -17.12 3.71 -23.58
C SER A 553 -15.97 2.84 -24.08
N THR A 554 -14.75 3.10 -23.64
CA THR A 554 -13.69 2.10 -23.55
C THR A 554 -13.35 1.93 -22.07
N GLU A 555 -13.91 0.87 -21.49
CA GLU A 555 -13.42 0.26 -20.28
C GLU A 555 -12.03 -0.27 -20.59
N ASP A 556 -11.02 0.21 -19.88
CA ASP A 556 -9.86 -0.54 -19.39
C ASP A 556 -8.85 0.44 -18.77
N ALA A 557 -8.90 0.56 -17.46
CA ALA A 557 -7.79 1.06 -16.67
C ALA A 557 -7.85 0.44 -15.26
N THR A 558 -7.42 -0.81 -15.14
CA THR A 558 -7.02 -1.39 -13.86
C THR A 558 -5.75 -0.68 -13.40
N GLN A 559 -5.91 0.22 -12.43
CA GLN A 559 -4.81 0.93 -11.79
C GLN A 559 -4.10 0.00 -10.81
N GLU A 560 -2.98 -0.58 -11.22
CA GLU A 560 -1.98 -1.07 -10.26
C GLU A 560 -1.16 0.12 -9.75
N MET A 561 -1.56 0.66 -8.61
CA MET A 561 -0.72 1.56 -7.83
C MET A 561 0.22 0.76 -6.95
N SER A 562 1.52 1.06 -6.97
CA SER A 562 2.50 0.49 -6.06
C SER A 562 2.07 0.68 -4.61
N ALA A 563 2.08 -0.39 -3.80
CA ALA A 563 1.75 -0.38 -2.37
C ALA A 563 2.56 0.65 -1.56
N ALA A 564 3.72 1.05 -2.04
CA ALA A 564 4.61 2.02 -1.41
C ALA A 564 4.04 3.45 -1.38
N ALA A 565 3.29 3.86 -2.42
CA ALA A 565 2.73 5.21 -2.49
C ALA A 565 1.53 5.43 -1.57
N ILE A 566 0.85 4.35 -1.16
CA ILE A 566 -0.39 4.41 -0.37
C ILE A 566 -0.12 4.30 1.14
N LEU A 567 1.02 3.71 1.54
CA LEU A 567 1.27 3.28 2.91
C LEU A 567 2.51 3.90 3.57
N ALA A 568 3.06 5.01 3.06
CA ALA A 568 4.24 5.66 3.60
C ALA A 568 4.00 6.34 4.96
N SER A 569 3.81 5.56 6.02
CA SER A 569 3.86 6.05 7.40
C SER A 569 4.36 4.93 8.32
N PRO A 570 5.66 4.85 8.62
CA PRO A 570 6.15 3.95 9.65
C PRO A 570 5.74 4.48 11.03
N ARG A 571 4.92 3.74 11.74
CA ARG A 571 4.68 3.96 13.17
C ARG A 571 5.89 3.41 13.93
N CYS A 572 6.81 4.27 14.34
CA CYS A 572 7.85 3.92 15.33
C CYS A 572 7.33 4.28 16.72
N HIS A 573 7.29 3.31 17.63
CA HIS A 573 7.12 3.56 19.05
C HIS A 573 8.37 4.23 19.62
N PRO A 574 8.25 5.23 20.50
CA PRO A 574 9.38 5.73 21.26
C PRO A 574 9.68 4.81 22.43
N ASP A 575 10.97 4.49 22.60
CA ASP A 575 11.50 3.86 23.82
C ASP A 575 11.21 4.73 25.04
N SER A 576 10.80 4.07 26.12
CA SER A 576 10.53 4.64 27.42
C SER A 576 11.80 5.20 28.06
N ALA A 577 11.90 6.51 28.19
CA ALA A 577 12.80 7.17 29.13
C ALA A 577 11.99 7.84 30.23
N SER A 578 12.15 7.32 31.43
CA SER A 578 11.54 7.81 32.68
C SER A 578 12.09 9.18 33.07
N ILE A 579 11.23 10.15 33.36
CA ILE A 579 11.54 11.43 34.02
C ILE A 579 10.60 11.61 35.22
N PRO A 580 11.10 12.08 36.38
CA PRO A 580 10.43 11.95 37.66
C PRO A 580 9.30 12.97 37.88
N ARG A 581 8.35 12.56 38.72
CA ARG A 581 7.18 13.32 39.19
C ARG A 581 7.59 14.56 40.00
N ARG A 582 6.94 15.67 39.73
CA ARG A 582 6.78 16.79 40.70
C ARG A 582 5.31 17.04 40.94
N ASP A 583 4.90 16.84 42.18
CA ASP A 583 3.61 17.24 42.74
C ASP A 583 3.42 18.74 42.68
N VAL A 584 2.23 19.17 42.25
CA VAL A 584 1.70 20.49 42.61
C VAL A 584 0.23 20.33 42.98
N ARG A 585 -0.04 20.46 44.28
CA ARG A 585 -1.37 20.56 44.86
C ARG A 585 -1.87 22.02 44.79
N THR A 586 -3.14 22.16 44.50
CA THR A 586 -4.17 23.09 44.99
C THR A 586 -3.86 24.57 45.10
N ALA A 587 -4.64 25.37 44.38
CA ALA A 587 -5.24 26.61 44.86
C ALA A 587 -6.62 26.76 44.24
N ALA A 588 -7.64 26.46 45.06
CA ALA A 588 -9.02 26.74 44.80
C ALA A 588 -9.37 28.14 45.34
N GLU A 589 -10.44 28.69 44.76
CA GLU A 589 -11.39 29.66 45.32
C GLU A 589 -11.09 31.16 45.22
N ASN A 590 -12.06 31.77 44.58
CA ASN A 590 -12.55 33.13 44.60
C ASN A 590 -12.20 34.05 43.44
N ARG A 591 -13.16 34.19 42.52
CA ARG A 591 -13.83 35.50 42.28
C ARG A 591 -15.08 35.33 41.41
N ASN A 592 -16.15 35.74 42.00
CA ASN A 592 -17.52 35.80 41.52
C ASN A 592 -17.76 36.86 40.43
N GLU A 593 -18.72 36.49 39.57
CA GLU A 593 -19.76 37.31 38.98
C GLU A 593 -19.36 38.58 38.22
N ALA A 594 -19.15 38.38 36.89
CA ALA A 594 -19.69 39.28 35.85
C ALA A 594 -19.28 38.76 34.44
N ALA A 595 -20.01 37.81 33.89
CA ALA A 595 -20.16 37.58 32.45
C ALA A 595 -21.11 36.39 32.21
N LYS A 596 -22.37 36.56 32.47
CA LYS A 596 -23.43 35.76 31.84
C LYS A 596 -23.57 36.26 30.41
N ASN A 597 -23.15 35.48 29.47
CA ASN A 597 -23.59 35.26 28.10
C ASN A 597 -22.41 35.10 27.12
N SER A 598 -21.78 33.96 27.20
CA SER A 598 -21.31 33.12 26.05
C SER A 598 -20.75 31.86 26.67
N ALA A 599 -21.44 30.74 26.51
CA ALA A 599 -20.86 29.45 26.82
C ALA A 599 -19.52 29.35 26.07
N PRO A 600 -18.39 29.01 26.74
CA PRO A 600 -17.13 28.88 26.03
C PRO A 600 -17.31 27.86 24.92
N ASP A 601 -17.04 28.27 23.69
CA ASP A 601 -17.11 27.40 22.52
C ASP A 601 -16.00 26.35 22.71
N TRP A 602 -16.33 25.25 23.40
CA TRP A 602 -15.43 24.16 23.73
C TRP A 602 -14.74 23.60 22.45
N ARG A 603 -15.36 23.83 21.28
CA ARG A 603 -14.81 23.44 19.97
C ARG A 603 -13.52 24.21 19.61
N ARG A 604 -13.33 25.41 20.20
CA ARG A 604 -12.11 26.22 20.03
C ARG A 604 -10.97 25.84 20.97
N SER A 605 -11.22 25.00 21.97
CA SER A 605 -10.21 24.59 22.95
C SER A 605 -9.59 23.23 22.68
N ILE A 606 -10.03 22.51 21.63
CA ILE A 606 -9.46 21.22 21.28
C ILE A 606 -8.07 21.42 20.67
N VAL A 607 -7.07 20.78 21.30
CA VAL A 607 -5.69 20.75 20.80
C VAL A 607 -5.35 19.31 20.42
N PHE A 608 -4.93 19.13 19.18
CA PHE A 608 -4.46 17.84 18.70
C PHE A 608 -2.93 17.79 18.62
N ASP A 609 -2.36 16.66 19.05
CA ASP A 609 -1.01 16.28 18.68
C ASP A 609 -1.02 15.81 17.21
N ALA A 610 -0.16 16.40 16.39
CA ALA A 610 -0.02 16.08 14.98
C ALA A 610 1.42 15.64 14.67
N LEU A 611 1.58 14.53 13.94
CA LEU A 611 2.86 14.03 13.47
C LEU A 611 3.00 14.26 11.96
N ALA A 612 4.09 14.89 11.55
CA ALA A 612 4.43 15.12 10.15
C ALA A 612 5.70 14.35 9.81
N TRP A 613 5.54 13.23 9.11
CA TRP A 613 6.62 12.31 8.79
C TRP A 613 7.49 12.86 7.65
N ASN A 614 8.84 12.87 7.83
CA ASN A 614 9.83 13.33 6.86
C ASN A 614 9.60 14.77 6.34
N MET A 615 9.05 15.66 7.19
CA MET A 615 8.76 17.05 6.82
C MET A 615 9.64 18.07 7.53
N ALA A 616 10.68 17.64 8.27
CA ALA A 616 11.55 18.57 9.01
C ALA A 616 12.25 19.57 8.06
N GLU A 617 12.69 19.16 6.90
CA GLU A 617 13.34 20.02 5.91
C GLU A 617 12.43 21.19 5.45
N ARG A 618 11.10 20.98 5.40
CA ARG A 618 10.14 22.00 4.95
C ARG A 618 10.06 23.23 5.86
N VAL A 619 10.44 23.09 7.13
CA VAL A 619 10.40 24.19 8.10
C VAL A 619 11.79 24.74 8.43
N GLN A 620 12.89 24.13 7.93
CA GLN A 620 14.25 24.59 8.18
C GLN A 620 14.52 25.96 7.56
N HIS A 621 14.08 26.19 6.33
CA HIS A 621 14.29 27.45 5.62
C HIS A 621 13.26 28.54 5.97
N SER A 622 12.15 28.14 6.55
CA SER A 622 11.06 29.04 6.96
C SER A 622 10.39 28.48 8.22
N PRO A 623 10.93 28.78 9.42
CA PRO A 623 10.41 28.25 10.67
C PRO A 623 8.95 28.62 10.90
N LEU A 624 8.19 27.67 11.43
CA LEU A 624 6.83 27.89 11.90
C LEU A 624 6.89 28.32 13.38
N LEU A 625 6.09 29.32 13.74
CA LEU A 625 6.03 29.88 15.09
C LEU A 625 4.68 29.57 15.75
N ALA A 626 4.62 29.73 17.07
CA ALA A 626 3.35 29.69 17.77
C ALA A 626 2.44 30.82 17.27
N GLY A 627 1.18 30.53 17.01
CA GLY A 627 0.21 31.46 16.44
C GLY A 627 0.10 31.41 14.91
N ASP A 628 1.08 30.84 14.20
CA ASP A 628 0.98 30.69 12.75
C ASP A 628 -0.24 29.86 12.37
N ALA A 629 -0.96 30.30 11.32
CA ALA A 629 -2.05 29.56 10.70
C ALA A 629 -1.53 28.76 9.50
N ILE A 630 -1.93 27.51 9.42
CA ILE A 630 -1.54 26.59 8.36
C ILE A 630 -2.76 25.79 7.87
N ASP A 631 -2.77 25.49 6.58
CA ASP A 631 -3.65 24.49 6.03
C ASP A 631 -2.99 23.12 6.13
N ILE A 632 -3.74 22.10 6.53
CA ILE A 632 -3.23 20.75 6.70
C ILE A 632 -4.05 19.73 5.92
N ALA A 633 -3.37 18.75 5.35
CA ALA A 633 -3.98 17.50 4.88
C ALA A 633 -3.50 16.36 5.78
N PHE A 634 -4.42 15.53 6.28
CA PHE A 634 -4.13 14.59 7.35
C PHE A 634 -4.99 13.34 7.32
N THR A 635 -4.54 12.31 8.02
CA THR A 635 -5.33 11.14 8.39
C THR A 635 -5.53 11.10 9.89
N ILE A 636 -6.59 10.44 10.36
CA ILE A 636 -6.94 10.33 11.77
C ILE A 636 -6.50 8.95 12.27
N GLY A 637 -5.62 8.93 13.27
CA GLY A 637 -5.13 7.74 13.94
C GLY A 637 -5.48 7.72 15.42
N HIS A 638 -5.02 6.69 16.10
CA HIS A 638 -5.12 6.56 17.55
C HIS A 638 -3.76 6.14 18.12
N ASN A 639 -3.35 6.83 19.17
CA ASN A 639 -2.19 6.49 19.95
C ASN A 639 -2.65 5.59 21.11
N ASP A 640 -2.22 4.33 21.13
CA ASP A 640 -2.61 3.34 22.13
C ASP A 640 -1.82 3.45 23.45
N HIS A 641 -1.07 4.53 23.66
CA HIS A 641 -0.32 4.71 24.91
C HIS A 641 -1.27 4.87 26.10
N PRO A 642 -1.12 4.10 27.20
CA PRO A 642 -2.09 4.05 28.30
C PRO A 642 -2.26 5.40 29.06
N GLU A 643 -1.22 6.24 29.09
CA GLU A 643 -1.26 7.51 29.84
C GLU A 643 -1.44 8.75 28.94
N TYR A 644 -1.04 8.65 27.67
CA TYR A 644 -1.02 9.76 26.70
C TYR A 644 -1.73 9.39 25.41
N GLY A 645 -2.53 8.32 25.44
CA GLY A 645 -3.28 7.85 24.30
C GLY A 645 -4.46 8.74 23.94
N GLY A 646 -4.95 8.59 22.71
CA GLY A 646 -6.09 9.34 22.21
C GLY A 646 -6.02 9.49 20.70
N LEU A 647 -6.92 10.30 20.17
CA LEU A 647 -6.92 10.61 18.74
C LEU A 647 -5.65 11.40 18.38
N GLU A 648 -5.01 10.98 17.30
CA GLU A 648 -3.80 11.58 16.77
C GLU A 648 -4.01 11.93 15.29
N ILE A 649 -3.46 13.07 14.87
CA ILE A 649 -3.46 13.51 13.48
C ILE A 649 -2.11 13.18 12.86
N SER A 650 -2.12 12.45 11.73
CA SER A 650 -0.93 12.19 10.91
C SER A 650 -0.97 13.06 9.67
N LEU A 651 -0.07 14.05 9.57
CA LEU A 651 -0.04 14.96 8.43
C LEU A 651 0.50 14.27 7.18
N ARG A 652 -0.21 14.49 6.07
CA ARG A 652 0.19 14.09 4.72
C ARG A 652 0.84 15.26 3.99
N ASP A 653 0.39 16.48 4.26
CA ASP A 653 0.97 17.72 3.75
C ASP A 653 0.57 18.91 4.64
N LEU A 654 1.32 19.99 4.52
CA LEU A 654 1.01 21.27 5.16
C LEU A 654 1.33 22.43 4.21
N LYS A 655 0.52 23.48 4.26
CA LYS A 655 0.74 24.74 3.53
C LYS A 655 0.58 25.89 4.50
N ARG A 656 1.35 26.95 4.32
CA ARG A 656 1.08 28.20 5.01
C ARG A 656 -0.15 28.84 4.40
N GLU A 657 -1.00 29.40 5.25
CA GLU A 657 -2.10 30.22 4.76
C GLU A 657 -1.53 31.40 3.96
N ALA A 658 -2.04 31.61 2.75
CA ALA A 658 -1.63 32.74 1.95
C ALA A 658 -2.10 34.02 2.66
N LYS A 659 -1.17 34.84 3.16
CA LYS A 659 -1.51 36.12 3.76
C LYS A 659 -2.35 36.94 2.77
N THR A 660 -3.49 37.42 3.21
CA THR A 660 -4.34 38.29 2.38
C THR A 660 -3.58 39.58 2.04
N SER A 661 -3.85 40.13 0.87
CA SER A 661 -3.16 41.33 0.35
C SER A 661 -3.26 42.56 1.28
N GLU A 662 -4.18 42.54 2.23
CA GLU A 662 -4.32 43.57 3.27
C GLU A 662 -3.34 43.39 4.44
N GLU A 663 -3.06 42.15 4.85
CA GLU A 663 -2.09 41.85 5.90
C GLU A 663 -0.66 42.17 5.45
N THR A 664 -0.34 41.87 4.20
CA THR A 664 0.97 42.20 3.58
C THR A 664 1.18 43.72 3.50
N LYS A 665 0.11 44.48 3.24
CA LYS A 665 0.17 45.97 3.26
C LYS A 665 0.30 46.53 4.66
N THR A 666 -0.20 45.86 5.68
CA THR A 666 -0.13 46.29 7.08
C THR A 666 1.25 45.99 7.66
N GLU A 667 1.85 44.83 7.36
CA GLU A 667 3.23 44.50 7.78
C GLU A 667 4.26 45.43 7.11
N ALA A 668 4.14 45.68 5.80
CA ALA A 668 5.00 46.62 5.09
C ALA A 668 4.90 48.06 5.68
N LYS A 669 3.72 48.46 6.18
CA LYS A 669 3.54 49.74 6.90
C LYS A 669 4.17 49.74 8.30
N VAL A 670 4.19 48.60 8.99
CA VAL A 670 4.81 48.47 10.32
C VAL A 670 6.34 48.44 10.20
N GLU A 671 6.91 47.74 9.22
CA GLU A 671 8.34 47.73 8.96
C GLU A 671 8.86 49.12 8.57
N THR A 672 8.20 49.81 7.65
CA THR A 672 8.58 51.17 7.26
C THR A 672 8.44 52.18 8.41
N ARG A 673 7.57 51.92 9.39
CA ARG A 673 7.42 52.78 10.59
C ARG A 673 8.49 52.48 11.65
N SER A 674 8.97 51.21 11.73
CA SER A 674 10.07 50.79 12.59
C SER A 674 11.42 51.32 12.08
N GLU A 675 11.67 51.25 10.79
CA GLU A 675 12.89 51.80 10.16
C GLU A 675 12.96 53.34 10.28
N ARG A 676 11.83 54.06 10.14
CA ARG A 676 11.77 55.51 10.38
C ARG A 676 12.00 55.89 11.84
N LYS A 677 11.65 55.06 12.81
CA LYS A 677 11.96 55.27 14.22
C LYS A 677 13.43 55.00 14.54
N ALA A 678 14.06 54.02 13.90
CA ALA A 678 15.48 53.71 14.08
C ALA A 678 16.39 54.81 13.49
N SER A 679 16.01 55.43 12.36
CA SER A 679 16.77 56.52 11.75
C SER A 679 16.66 57.88 12.40
N SER A 680 15.64 58.11 13.28
CA SER A 680 15.46 59.38 14.00
C SER A 680 16.22 59.46 15.32
N VAL A 681 16.90 58.40 15.78
CA VAL A 681 17.64 58.39 17.07
C VAL A 681 19.12 58.70 16.89
N HIS A 682 19.64 58.86 15.65
CA HIS A 682 21.05 59.10 15.37
C HIS A 682 21.39 60.50 14.88
N ALA A 683 20.56 61.51 15.11
CA ALA A 683 20.88 62.91 14.83
C ALA A 683 21.02 63.72 16.14
N GLY A 684 22.12 63.55 16.84
CA GLY A 684 22.54 64.43 17.92
C GLY A 684 23.51 65.51 17.39
N PRO A 685 23.49 66.75 17.91
CA PRO A 685 24.21 67.85 17.32
C PRO A 685 25.72 67.82 17.63
N HIS A 686 26.54 68.08 16.64
CA HIS A 686 27.96 68.40 16.83
C HIS A 686 28.10 69.74 17.52
N PRO A 687 28.97 69.89 18.54
CA PRO A 687 29.35 71.20 19.02
C PRO A 687 30.42 71.85 18.17
N ALA A 688 30.34 73.17 18.10
CA ALA A 688 31.27 74.07 17.40
C ALA A 688 32.67 74.13 18.06
#